data_dc0f373039beb90eedfec9f3e419d280
#
_entry.id   dc0f373039beb90eedfec9f3e419d280
#
_cell.length_a   1.000
_cell.length_b   1.000
_cell.length_c   1.000
_cell.angle_alpha   90.00
_cell.angle_beta   90.00
_cell.angle_gamma   90.00
#
_symmetry.space_group_name_H-M   'P 1'
#
loop_
_entity.id
_entity.type
_entity.pdbx_description
1 polymer ?
#
loop_
_entity_poly.entity_id
_entity_poly.type
_entity_poly.pdbx_seq_one_letter_code
_entity_poly.pdbx_strand_id
1 'polypeptide(L)'
;MTRRPPRPSRRRWAAALLTAAVVAAGAAGPAATAPAPVPGAPAEHHSDFLRLSVDRVTPSVVEADGPEKVTVSGTITNIGDRDVSEVSIRLQRADPVTEDEQLRSALTWSEERYGVFGEFVAVTDELAEGDSTSFTAELPLDSAVGPSLQIREPGVYPLLVNVNATPDFGGPARLDDARFLLPVLDPPIAADAADRPEPPDPSPPVPTTMLVPLSAAPQRAAGAPGTGTDDTAIRLVDDDLAAELGDGGRLRGLVDATAAVTDTDPGAAAGLCLAIDPDLLVTVDQMRSGYLISEDPADPDAKARPGTGTEAAEEWLTDLRALADRMCTVAVPYAQADLGAVTDLHMELLSEITVATPTEIVDALLQTESRPELLWPSTGQISPSVAQALPADDPRTLLLSSNAVADAGPTGSRLAGLEQRFGVATFAMPAAAALAAIGTDPIIPSFVPTEMRYDLDFDSATARLQDALSAMAWYAMGPGPGGQDDGERDRGRPPRPVLLAPPQLWTVDGRTAQTVLETYVGLARRGLTAPLPLERYLAPAADPAAPAVGLVDPVLGDGVGEFGPPVDDTDDDSSVDSAIADRTQAVPGSLVTLAQELIPAQRSLAASLTDTPNAPLTTTEYLTPLRRDLLRMLSTAGRGGAETARAQDAAEDRGRALRRSVDEQFAAVTVLEPGATYTLASAQSPLLIVARNDLPISVRAQLKIQAPTEVEITGDGNEYVLPPRGTRQIQVPADIEFSRELDVRVQLTTLDGTPLGEQVHISVNSNAYGNIIPIATIVFGGLLLVLAGRRAWHRIKGRPDPADERRPVISPPDRFVHAPPPSVVVRHPATAPPRTVPVHKPPQPPQVRPSDGPADHRPPGDRPPDHDPPPYES
;
A
#
# COMPACT_ATOMS: atom_id res chain seq x y z
N MET A 1 29.69 28.76 -42.13
CA MET A 1 28.59 29.09 -43.06
C MET A 1 27.28 28.80 -42.33
N THR A 2 26.73 29.80 -41.83
CA THR A 2 25.48 30.17 -41.20
C THR A 2 24.22 29.78 -41.98
N ARG A 3 23.21 29.24 -41.30
CA ARG A 3 21.81 29.55 -41.63
C ARG A 3 20.93 29.34 -40.40
N ARG A 4 20.40 30.47 -39.91
CA ARG A 4 19.25 30.55 -38.97
C ARG A 4 17.93 30.29 -39.72
N PRO A 5 16.89 29.75 -39.09
CA PRO A 5 15.51 29.78 -39.58
C PRO A 5 14.74 31.01 -39.04
N PRO A 6 13.64 31.40 -39.73
CA PRO A 6 12.97 32.69 -39.51
C PRO A 6 11.81 32.62 -38.51
N ARG A 7 11.53 33.77 -37.90
CA ARG A 7 10.37 34.06 -37.03
C ARG A 7 9.09 34.24 -37.90
N PRO A 8 7.92 33.84 -37.42
CA PRO A 8 6.66 34.27 -37.99
C PRO A 8 6.11 35.54 -37.33
N SER A 9 5.52 36.33 -38.21
CA SER A 9 4.98 37.68 -38.04
C SER A 9 3.66 37.76 -37.30
N ARG A 10 3.53 38.88 -36.57
CA ARG A 10 2.28 39.42 -36.00
C ARG A 10 1.28 39.77 -37.11
N ARG A 11 0.01 39.38 -36.93
CA ARG A 11 -1.11 40.08 -37.60
C ARG A 11 -2.11 40.54 -36.53
N ARG A 12 -2.23 41.87 -36.52
CA ARG A 12 -3.27 42.66 -35.86
C ARG A 12 -4.63 42.45 -36.54
N TRP A 13 -5.69 42.36 -35.78
CA TRP A 13 -7.04 42.85 -36.22
C TRP A 13 -7.59 43.73 -35.14
N ALA A 14 -8.09 44.89 -35.62
CA ALA A 14 -8.65 45.99 -34.85
C ALA A 14 -10.17 46.05 -35.05
N ALA A 15 -10.83 46.52 -33.98
CA ALA A 15 -12.02 47.37 -33.92
C ALA A 15 -13.37 46.83 -34.35
N ALA A 16 -14.35 46.92 -33.42
CA ALA A 16 -15.56 47.73 -33.62
C ALA A 16 -16.22 48.03 -32.26
N LEU A 17 -16.24 49.32 -31.96
CA LEU A 17 -17.07 49.98 -30.93
C LEU A 17 -18.56 50.01 -31.43
N LEU A 18 -19.50 49.74 -30.56
CA LEU A 18 -20.89 50.21 -30.70
C LEU A 18 -21.42 50.64 -29.31
N THR A 19 -21.58 51.96 -29.21
CA THR A 19 -22.24 52.72 -28.14
C THR A 19 -23.75 52.48 -28.19
N ALA A 20 -24.36 52.24 -27.04
CA ALA A 20 -25.80 52.54 -26.81
C ALA A 20 -25.92 53.07 -25.38
N ALA A 21 -26.24 54.34 -25.28
CA ALA A 21 -26.69 55.02 -24.08
C ALA A 21 -28.17 54.73 -23.85
N VAL A 22 -28.58 54.37 -22.63
CA VAL A 22 -29.96 54.46 -22.16
C VAL A 22 -29.95 55.04 -20.75
N VAL A 23 -30.84 56.00 -20.60
CA VAL A 23 -31.07 56.97 -19.57
C VAL A 23 -31.44 56.34 -18.23
N ALA A 24 -30.90 56.96 -17.15
CA ALA A 24 -31.22 56.76 -15.76
C ALA A 24 -32.65 57.16 -15.38
N ALA A 25 -33.30 56.37 -14.55
CA ALA A 25 -34.33 56.81 -13.62
C ALA A 25 -34.13 56.12 -12.28
N GLY A 26 -33.94 56.90 -11.23
CA GLY A 26 -33.60 56.50 -9.90
C GLY A 26 -34.71 55.76 -9.16
N ALA A 27 -34.27 54.78 -8.31
CA ALA A 27 -35.00 54.37 -7.11
C ALA A 27 -33.95 54.13 -6.03
N ALA A 28 -34.01 54.89 -4.95
CA ALA A 28 -33.22 54.70 -3.74
C ALA A 28 -33.71 53.43 -3.04
N GLY A 29 -32.89 52.35 -3.10
CA GLY A 29 -33.03 51.17 -2.27
C GLY A 29 -32.19 51.32 -0.97
N PRO A 30 -32.56 50.69 0.13
CA PRO A 30 -31.84 50.82 1.38
C PRO A 30 -30.40 50.27 1.27
N ALA A 31 -29.45 50.99 1.91
CA ALA A 31 -28.08 50.58 2.00
C ALA A 31 -27.96 49.15 2.57
N ALA A 32 -27.46 48.23 1.77
CA ALA A 32 -26.99 46.94 2.25
C ALA A 32 -25.81 47.21 3.20
N THR A 33 -26.01 46.96 4.49
CA THR A 33 -24.91 46.84 5.45
C THR A 33 -24.05 45.69 4.97
N ALA A 34 -22.78 45.95 4.73
CA ALA A 34 -21.77 44.93 4.52
C ALA A 34 -21.86 43.89 5.65
N PRO A 35 -21.80 42.62 5.37
CA PRO A 35 -21.72 41.62 6.41
C PRO A 35 -20.48 41.92 7.28
N ALA A 36 -20.65 41.83 8.60
CA ALA A 36 -19.57 41.89 9.53
C ALA A 36 -18.58 40.73 9.20
N PRO A 37 -17.24 40.94 9.34
CA PRO A 37 -16.29 39.88 9.12
C PRO A 37 -16.64 38.71 10.05
N VAL A 38 -16.75 37.52 9.47
CA VAL A 38 -16.93 36.27 10.20
C VAL A 38 -15.66 36.07 11.03
N PRO A 39 -15.70 35.92 12.36
CA PRO A 39 -14.52 35.61 13.14
C PRO A 39 -14.17 34.14 12.87
N GLY A 40 -13.01 33.85 12.29
CA GLY A 40 -12.52 32.50 12.35
C GLY A 40 -11.86 31.89 11.12
N ALA A 41 -11.36 32.68 10.16
CA ALA A 41 -10.31 32.12 9.30
C ALA A 41 -8.98 32.19 10.09
N PRO A 42 -8.20 31.10 10.19
CA PRO A 42 -6.83 31.18 10.69
C PRO A 42 -6.10 32.26 9.87
N ALA A 43 -5.51 33.24 10.54
CA ALA A 43 -4.71 34.21 9.84
C ALA A 43 -3.52 33.46 9.24
N GLU A 44 -3.36 33.47 7.93
CA GLU A 44 -2.12 33.06 7.27
C GLU A 44 -0.99 33.90 7.84
N HIS A 45 -0.08 33.26 8.57
CA HIS A 45 0.97 33.96 9.31
C HIS A 45 2.25 34.12 8.49
N HIS A 46 2.25 33.68 7.26
CA HIS A 46 3.43 33.67 6.39
C HIS A 46 3.35 34.83 5.39
N SER A 47 4.44 35.59 5.30
CA SER A 47 4.54 36.64 4.31
C SER A 47 5.13 36.11 3.01
N ASP A 48 4.80 36.79 1.91
CA ASP A 48 5.40 36.51 0.60
C ASP A 48 6.85 37.04 0.49
N PHE A 49 7.42 37.60 1.55
CA PHE A 49 8.72 38.28 1.51
C PHE A 49 9.84 37.52 2.20
N LEU A 50 9.64 37.07 3.43
CA LEU A 50 10.68 36.38 4.18
C LEU A 50 10.24 35.01 4.61
N ARG A 51 11.17 34.06 4.68
CA ARG A 51 11.01 32.75 5.32
C ARG A 51 12.00 32.61 6.46
N LEU A 52 11.49 32.36 7.66
CA LEU A 52 12.25 32.10 8.87
C LEU A 52 12.33 30.60 9.14
N SER A 53 13.53 30.06 9.26
CA SER A 53 13.79 28.69 9.68
C SER A 53 14.52 28.68 11.01
N VAL A 54 14.02 27.93 11.99
CA VAL A 54 14.73 27.66 13.25
C VAL A 54 15.61 26.42 13.04
N ASP A 55 16.91 26.58 13.15
CA ASP A 55 17.89 25.53 12.94
C ASP A 55 18.32 24.85 14.23
N ARG A 56 18.27 25.61 15.37
CA ARG A 56 18.66 25.09 16.68
C ARG A 56 17.98 25.85 17.82
N VAL A 57 17.55 25.08 18.83
CA VAL A 57 17.10 25.59 20.13
C VAL A 57 18.02 25.03 21.23
N THR A 58 18.56 25.83 22.10
CA THR A 58 19.45 25.39 23.18
C THR A 58 19.10 26.12 24.50
N PRO A 59 18.77 25.36 25.54
CA PRO A 59 18.60 23.93 25.61
C PRO A 59 17.29 23.50 24.89
N SER A 60 17.22 22.24 24.39
CA SER A 60 15.99 21.65 23.86
C SER A 60 14.99 21.27 24.95
N VAL A 61 15.50 20.99 26.14
CA VAL A 61 14.75 20.77 27.38
C VAL A 61 15.45 21.54 28.47
N VAL A 62 14.72 22.33 29.22
CA VAL A 62 15.28 23.13 30.31
C VAL A 62 15.33 22.31 31.58
N GLU A 63 16.52 22.21 32.18
CA GLU A 63 16.83 21.44 33.40
C GLU A 63 17.63 22.30 34.40
N ALA A 64 17.61 21.90 35.68
CA ALA A 64 18.22 22.64 36.78
C ALA A 64 19.71 22.93 36.62
N ASP A 65 20.44 22.03 35.97
CA ASP A 65 21.88 22.12 35.72
C ASP A 65 22.20 22.63 34.31
N GLY A 66 21.16 23.05 33.59
CA GLY A 66 21.24 23.54 32.20
C GLY A 66 21.60 25.05 32.13
N PRO A 67 21.64 25.60 30.89
CA PRO A 67 21.86 27.02 30.67
C PRO A 67 20.77 27.91 31.28
N GLU A 68 21.12 29.05 31.84
CA GLU A 68 20.19 30.06 32.37
C GLU A 68 19.50 30.89 31.29
N LYS A 69 19.80 30.65 30.01
CA LYS A 69 19.23 31.35 28.87
C LYS A 69 18.82 30.38 27.77
N VAL A 70 17.82 30.76 27.00
CA VAL A 70 17.47 30.12 25.74
C VAL A 70 18.20 30.82 24.61
N THR A 71 18.85 30.05 23.75
CA THR A 71 19.48 30.50 22.50
C THR A 71 18.75 29.83 21.35
N VAL A 72 18.17 30.65 20.46
CA VAL A 72 17.54 30.19 19.22
C VAL A 72 18.37 30.70 18.07
N SER A 73 18.81 29.85 17.20
CA SER A 73 19.52 30.22 15.98
C SER A 73 18.85 29.63 14.76
N GLY A 74 19.00 30.31 13.63
CA GLY A 74 18.33 29.87 12.40
C GLY A 74 18.76 30.72 11.21
N THR A 75 17.96 30.63 10.16
CA THR A 75 18.21 31.28 8.86
C THR A 75 16.97 32.08 8.45
N ILE A 76 17.18 33.26 7.91
CA ILE A 76 16.17 34.10 7.29
C ILE A 76 16.48 34.14 5.79
N THR A 77 15.55 33.83 4.95
CA THR A 77 15.69 33.86 3.48
C THR A 77 14.70 34.85 2.90
N ASN A 78 15.16 35.71 2.03
CA ASN A 78 14.30 36.59 1.26
C ASN A 78 13.73 35.79 0.08
N ILE A 79 12.45 35.41 0.19
CA ILE A 79 11.68 34.66 -0.84
C ILE A 79 10.82 35.58 -1.69
N GLY A 80 10.83 36.92 -1.39
CA GLY A 80 10.03 37.91 -2.08
C GLY A 80 10.63 38.34 -3.42
N ASP A 81 9.98 39.31 -4.03
CA ASP A 81 10.31 39.86 -5.35
C ASP A 81 11.12 41.17 -5.28
N ARG A 82 11.64 41.50 -4.07
CA ARG A 82 12.40 42.76 -3.82
C ARG A 82 13.30 42.63 -2.60
N ASP A 83 14.24 43.55 -2.53
CA ASP A 83 15.14 43.66 -1.36
C ASP A 83 14.37 44.11 -0.11
N VAL A 84 14.84 43.63 1.04
CA VAL A 84 14.34 44.05 2.36
C VAL A 84 15.49 44.66 3.18
N SER A 85 15.17 45.64 3.98
CA SER A 85 16.13 46.35 4.82
C SER A 85 15.74 46.29 6.30
N GLU A 86 16.68 46.61 7.18
CA GLU A 86 16.50 46.69 8.63
C GLU A 86 15.95 45.42 9.25
N VAL A 87 16.46 44.26 8.79
CA VAL A 87 16.01 42.93 9.26
C VAL A 87 16.37 42.77 10.74
N SER A 88 15.40 42.54 11.57
CA SER A 88 15.54 42.34 13.01
C SER A 88 14.61 41.23 13.52
N ILE A 89 15.04 40.55 14.58
CA ILE A 89 14.29 39.49 15.21
C ILE A 89 13.99 39.78 16.66
N ARG A 90 12.94 39.15 17.18
CA ARG A 90 12.59 39.19 18.60
C ARG A 90 12.07 37.86 19.08
N LEU A 91 12.58 37.38 20.21
CA LEU A 91 12.05 36.18 20.88
C LEU A 91 10.93 36.58 21.84
N GLN A 92 9.81 35.88 21.77
CA GLN A 92 8.61 36.14 22.58
C GLN A 92 8.11 34.83 23.22
N ARG A 93 7.33 34.93 24.28
CA ARG A 93 6.73 33.82 25.02
C ARG A 93 5.25 34.08 25.34
N ALA A 94 4.42 33.07 25.18
CA ALA A 94 3.07 33.04 25.71
C ALA A 94 3.02 32.37 27.10
N ASP A 95 1.85 32.38 27.75
CA ASP A 95 1.63 31.68 29.00
C ASP A 95 1.80 30.17 28.82
N PRO A 96 2.20 29.42 29.84
CA PRO A 96 2.42 27.97 29.72
C PRO A 96 1.15 27.22 29.33
N VAL A 97 1.32 26.10 28.62
CA VAL A 97 0.25 25.18 28.26
C VAL A 97 -0.37 24.60 29.52
N THR A 98 -1.71 24.66 29.63
CA THR A 98 -2.48 24.13 30.77
C THR A 98 -3.38 22.96 30.38
N GLU A 99 -3.71 22.82 29.09
CA GLU A 99 -4.55 21.78 28.53
C GLU A 99 -3.82 21.12 27.37
N ASP A 100 -4.01 19.81 27.17
CA ASP A 100 -3.27 19.06 26.15
C ASP A 100 -3.59 19.53 24.71
N GLU A 101 -4.80 20.02 24.44
CA GLU A 101 -5.18 20.61 23.15
C GLU A 101 -4.33 21.83 22.80
N GLN A 102 -3.83 22.56 23.80
CA GLN A 102 -2.97 23.73 23.61
C GLN A 102 -1.58 23.36 23.09
N LEU A 103 -1.15 22.10 23.23
CA LEU A 103 0.10 21.62 22.61
C LEU A 103 0.10 21.77 21.09
N ARG A 104 -1.07 21.80 20.47
CA ARG A 104 -1.23 22.02 19.03
C ARG A 104 -1.78 23.41 18.73
N SER A 105 -2.85 23.83 19.38
CA SER A 105 -3.49 25.11 19.11
C SER A 105 -2.61 26.31 19.44
N ALA A 106 -1.64 26.18 20.37
CA ALA A 106 -0.70 27.27 20.67
C ALA A 106 0.16 27.68 19.46
N LEU A 107 0.44 26.77 18.54
CA LEU A 107 1.23 27.03 17.35
C LEU A 107 0.47 27.92 16.33
N THR A 108 -0.84 28.06 16.49
CA THR A 108 -1.68 28.93 15.66
C THR A 108 -2.16 30.20 16.39
N TRP A 109 -1.73 30.45 17.65
CA TRP A 109 -2.17 31.62 18.38
C TRP A 109 -1.68 32.90 17.73
N SER A 110 -2.48 33.97 17.84
CA SER A 110 -2.05 35.31 17.42
C SER A 110 -0.88 35.83 18.24
N GLU A 111 -0.03 36.67 17.63
CA GLU A 111 1.13 37.27 18.30
C GLU A 111 0.78 37.95 19.63
N GLU A 112 -0.42 38.49 19.73
CA GLU A 112 -0.89 39.21 20.94
C GLU A 112 -0.87 38.31 22.20
N ARG A 113 -0.93 36.97 22.04
CA ARG A 113 -0.81 36.02 23.16
C ARG A 113 0.62 35.88 23.68
N TYR A 114 1.61 36.23 22.88
CA TYR A 114 3.03 36.15 23.24
C TYR A 114 3.47 37.46 23.93
N GLY A 115 2.87 37.72 25.10
CA GLY A 115 2.99 39.00 25.82
C GLY A 115 4.32 39.27 26.56
N VAL A 116 5.16 38.24 26.72
CA VAL A 116 6.51 38.36 27.28
C VAL A 116 7.53 38.34 26.15
N PHE A 117 8.36 39.38 26.03
CA PHE A 117 9.26 39.53 24.88
C PHE A 117 10.60 40.18 25.24
N GLY A 118 11.61 39.82 24.44
CA GLY A 118 12.92 40.47 24.45
C GLY A 118 12.94 41.76 23.65
N GLU A 119 14.13 42.37 23.56
CA GLU A 119 14.38 43.44 22.62
C GLU A 119 14.55 42.91 21.20
N PHE A 120 14.33 43.77 20.19
CA PHE A 120 14.68 43.44 18.82
C PHE A 120 16.22 43.40 18.67
N VAL A 121 16.69 42.33 18.06
CA VAL A 121 18.11 42.14 17.73
C VAL A 121 18.27 42.36 16.24
N ALA A 122 19.09 43.33 15.83
CA ALA A 122 19.41 43.56 14.42
C ALA A 122 20.17 42.36 13.85
N VAL A 123 19.77 41.90 12.66
CA VAL A 123 20.38 40.77 11.97
C VAL A 123 21.21 41.26 10.79
N THR A 124 20.61 42.04 9.89
CA THR A 124 21.30 42.64 8.75
C THR A 124 20.62 43.93 8.35
N ASP A 125 21.43 44.90 7.83
CA ASP A 125 20.90 46.17 7.33
C ASP A 125 20.17 46.00 6.00
N GLU A 126 20.54 45.00 5.18
CA GLU A 126 19.96 44.72 3.86
C GLU A 126 20.01 43.20 3.56
N LEU A 127 18.99 42.68 2.92
CA LEU A 127 18.89 41.28 2.43
C LEU A 127 18.27 41.31 1.03
N ALA A 128 19.08 41.04 0.01
CA ALA A 128 18.64 41.08 -1.36
C ALA A 128 17.69 39.91 -1.71
N GLU A 129 16.93 40.08 -2.80
CA GLU A 129 16.04 39.01 -3.33
C GLU A 129 16.82 37.69 -3.51
N GLY A 130 16.32 36.60 -2.94
CA GLY A 130 16.91 35.26 -3.01
C GLY A 130 18.07 35.01 -2.02
N ASP A 131 18.57 36.02 -1.31
CA ASP A 131 19.64 35.86 -0.35
C ASP A 131 19.15 35.33 1.00
N SER A 132 20.08 34.76 1.76
CA SER A 132 19.83 34.24 3.12
C SER A 132 20.85 34.76 4.10
N THR A 133 20.42 34.96 5.35
CA THR A 133 21.29 35.35 6.46
C THR A 133 20.98 34.51 7.69
N SER A 134 22.00 34.24 8.51
CA SER A 134 21.82 33.55 9.79
C SER A 134 21.50 34.52 10.92
N PHE A 135 20.72 34.08 11.89
CA PHE A 135 20.43 34.82 13.10
C PHE A 135 20.72 34.00 14.36
N THR A 136 20.88 34.71 15.46
CA THR A 136 20.91 34.15 16.82
C THR A 136 20.20 35.08 17.77
N ALA A 137 19.17 34.59 18.44
CA ALA A 137 18.48 35.28 19.50
C ALA A 137 18.78 34.60 20.84
N GLU A 138 19.15 35.39 21.84
CA GLU A 138 19.40 34.91 23.20
C GLU A 138 18.54 35.67 24.19
N LEU A 139 17.87 34.95 25.09
CA LEU A 139 17.07 35.55 26.13
C LEU A 139 17.20 34.75 27.42
N PRO A 140 17.50 35.41 28.56
CA PRO A 140 17.49 34.71 29.85
C PRO A 140 16.13 34.08 30.15
N LEU A 141 16.13 32.90 30.78
CA LEU A 141 14.91 32.27 31.27
C LEU A 141 14.21 33.15 32.28
N ASP A 142 14.96 33.62 33.27
CA ASP A 142 14.49 34.64 34.21
C ASP A 142 15.62 35.65 34.51
N SER A 143 15.26 36.89 34.79
CA SER A 143 16.21 37.93 35.17
C SER A 143 15.54 39.02 35.98
N ALA A 144 16.21 39.42 37.06
CA ALA A 144 15.79 40.58 37.83
C ALA A 144 16.15 41.92 37.15
N VAL A 145 17.01 41.89 36.16
CA VAL A 145 17.50 43.09 35.44
C VAL A 145 17.45 42.86 33.93
N GLY A 146 16.66 43.63 33.23
CA GLY A 146 16.50 43.52 31.77
C GLY A 146 15.40 42.55 31.32
N PRO A 147 15.21 42.42 30.01
CA PRO A 147 14.20 41.53 29.45
C PRO A 147 14.60 40.08 29.66
N SER A 148 13.60 39.25 29.97
CA SER A 148 13.73 37.80 30.09
C SER A 148 12.44 37.12 29.68
N LEU A 149 12.46 35.78 29.51
CA LEU A 149 11.28 34.99 29.26
C LEU A 149 10.35 34.86 30.48
N GLN A 150 10.81 35.30 31.65
CA GLN A 150 10.08 35.21 32.93
C GLN A 150 9.60 33.80 33.24
N ILE A 151 10.42 32.78 32.91
CA ILE A 151 10.14 31.39 33.14
C ILE A 151 10.73 31.02 34.50
N ARG A 152 9.86 30.79 35.50
CA ARG A 152 10.22 30.44 36.85
C ARG A 152 9.69 29.12 37.32
N GLU A 153 8.72 28.57 36.62
CA GLU A 153 8.04 27.34 36.97
C GLU A 153 8.20 26.25 35.88
N PRO A 154 8.18 24.99 36.26
CA PRO A 154 8.08 23.89 35.28
C PRO A 154 6.83 24.01 34.42
N GLY A 155 6.91 23.59 33.17
CA GLY A 155 5.80 23.64 32.25
C GLY A 155 6.25 23.61 30.81
N VAL A 156 5.31 23.64 29.86
CA VAL A 156 5.57 23.78 28.42
C VAL A 156 5.18 25.18 28.01
N TYR A 157 6.12 25.89 27.44
CA TYR A 157 5.97 27.33 27.11
C TYR A 157 5.99 27.50 25.58
N PRO A 158 4.93 28.10 24.99
CA PRO A 158 4.95 28.48 23.58
C PRO A 158 5.89 29.65 23.37
N LEU A 159 6.84 29.49 22.44
CA LEU A 159 7.78 30.54 22.01
C LEU A 159 7.49 30.96 20.57
N LEU A 160 7.80 32.19 20.28
CA LEU A 160 7.67 32.84 18.98
C LEU A 160 8.96 33.59 18.64
N VAL A 161 9.56 33.31 17.50
CA VAL A 161 10.58 34.19 16.89
C VAL A 161 9.91 35.04 15.84
N ASN A 162 9.89 36.35 16.06
CA ASN A 162 9.25 37.32 15.20
C ASN A 162 10.32 38.00 14.34
N VAL A 163 10.12 38.06 13.03
CA VAL A 163 11.01 38.79 12.08
C VAL A 163 10.33 40.03 11.55
N ASN A 164 10.97 41.17 11.78
CA ASN A 164 10.56 42.45 11.23
C ASN A 164 11.58 42.96 10.22
N ALA A 165 11.10 43.52 9.12
CA ALA A 165 11.94 44.21 8.15
C ALA A 165 11.11 45.22 7.36
N THR A 166 11.80 45.99 6.51
CA THR A 166 11.21 47.02 5.64
C THR A 166 11.43 46.60 4.18
N PRO A 167 10.44 46.11 3.46
CA PRO A 167 10.54 45.81 2.02
C PRO A 167 10.72 47.09 1.23
N ASP A 168 11.47 47.05 0.15
CA ASP A 168 11.56 48.16 -0.81
C ASP A 168 10.17 48.56 -1.27
N PHE A 169 9.91 49.88 -1.25
CA PHE A 169 8.61 50.51 -1.55
C PHE A 169 7.48 50.13 -0.55
N GLY A 170 7.82 49.54 0.61
CA GLY A 170 6.92 49.28 1.72
C GLY A 170 7.21 50.08 2.98
N GLY A 171 6.58 49.73 4.08
CA GLY A 171 6.88 50.21 5.42
C GLY A 171 7.37 49.09 6.33
N PRO A 172 7.93 49.41 7.51
CA PRO A 172 8.31 48.42 8.49
C PRO A 172 7.10 47.52 8.84
N ALA A 173 7.31 46.22 8.74
CA ALA A 173 6.28 45.24 9.03
C ALA A 173 6.89 43.93 9.60
N ARG A 174 6.04 43.13 10.28
CA ARG A 174 6.36 41.73 10.51
C ARG A 174 6.24 41.00 9.19
N LEU A 175 7.29 40.32 8.79
CA LEU A 175 7.33 39.65 7.50
C LEU A 175 7.32 38.12 7.62
N ASP A 176 7.61 37.59 8.80
CA ASP A 176 7.48 36.18 9.10
C ASP A 176 7.56 35.89 10.60
N ASP A 177 7.17 34.71 11.03
CA ASP A 177 7.43 34.20 12.37
C ASP A 177 7.59 32.68 12.39
N ALA A 178 8.28 32.17 13.41
CA ALA A 178 8.36 30.75 13.70
C ALA A 178 7.93 30.49 15.14
N ARG A 179 7.09 29.46 15.34
CA ARG A 179 6.54 29.09 16.63
C ARG A 179 6.99 27.70 16.99
N PHE A 180 7.25 27.48 18.27
CA PHE A 180 7.59 26.15 18.80
C PHE A 180 7.36 26.15 20.31
N LEU A 181 7.35 24.96 20.89
CA LEU A 181 7.16 24.75 22.31
C LEU A 181 8.52 24.52 23.00
N LEU A 182 8.68 25.04 24.20
CA LEU A 182 9.86 24.80 25.05
C LEU A 182 9.45 24.05 26.33
N PRO A 183 9.91 22.80 26.52
CA PRO A 183 9.66 22.08 27.76
C PRO A 183 10.65 22.51 28.85
N VAL A 184 10.14 22.86 29.99
CA VAL A 184 10.87 23.23 31.18
C VAL A 184 10.56 22.25 32.30
N LEU A 185 11.48 21.32 32.55
CA LEU A 185 11.31 20.32 33.60
C LEU A 185 11.72 20.88 34.97
N ASP A 186 12.81 21.60 35.04
CA ASP A 186 13.27 22.28 36.26
C ASP A 186 14.09 23.51 35.87
N PRO A 187 13.60 24.72 36.09
CA PRO A 187 14.36 25.93 35.74
C PRO A 187 15.63 26.05 36.55
N PRO A 188 16.75 26.57 35.98
CA PRO A 188 18.04 26.69 36.66
C PRO A 188 18.04 27.85 37.69
N ILE A 189 17.22 27.71 38.73
CA ILE A 189 17.12 28.62 39.83
C ILE A 189 18.02 28.11 40.96
N ALA A 190 18.79 29.04 41.59
CA ALA A 190 19.69 28.66 42.69
C ALA A 190 18.99 27.85 43.74
N ALA A 191 19.63 26.76 44.22
CA ALA A 191 19.02 25.79 45.12
C ALA A 191 18.64 26.39 46.50
N ASP A 192 19.24 27.52 46.84
CA ASP A 192 19.00 28.27 48.08
C ASP A 192 18.05 29.47 47.88
N ALA A 193 17.50 29.66 46.70
CA ALA A 193 16.49 30.69 46.46
C ALA A 193 15.21 30.42 47.26
N ALA A 194 14.73 31.45 47.96
CA ALA A 194 13.57 31.33 48.84
C ALA A 194 12.26 31.01 48.10
N ASP A 195 12.24 31.27 46.82
CA ASP A 195 11.10 31.13 45.89
C ASP A 195 11.37 30.13 44.75
N ARG A 196 12.30 29.16 44.95
CA ARG A 196 12.50 28.07 44.01
C ARG A 196 11.24 27.24 43.93
N PRO A 197 10.72 27.07 42.72
CA PRO A 197 9.56 26.17 42.52
C PRO A 197 9.92 24.74 42.84
N GLU A 198 8.92 23.98 43.23
CA GLU A 198 9.04 22.52 43.39
C GLU A 198 9.15 21.90 42.00
N PRO A 199 10.17 21.06 41.75
CA PRO A 199 10.21 20.29 40.50
C PRO A 199 8.98 19.42 40.31
N PRO A 200 8.58 19.10 39.09
CA PRO A 200 7.49 18.17 38.84
C PRO A 200 7.76 16.86 39.56
N ASP A 201 6.89 16.49 40.46
CA ASP A 201 6.94 15.20 41.16
C ASP A 201 5.57 14.50 41.02
N PRO A 202 5.30 13.89 39.84
CA PRO A 202 4.11 13.06 39.67
C PRO A 202 4.28 11.81 40.56
N SER A 203 3.77 11.85 41.74
CA SER A 203 3.83 10.73 42.69
C SER A 203 2.48 10.04 42.83
N PRO A 204 2.28 8.85 42.22
CA PRO A 204 3.27 8.02 41.49
C PRO A 204 3.58 8.54 40.09
N PRO A 205 4.76 8.16 39.51
CA PRO A 205 5.14 8.53 38.14
C PRO A 205 4.07 8.16 37.08
N VAL A 206 3.98 8.93 36.01
CA VAL A 206 2.97 8.71 34.95
C VAL A 206 3.26 7.41 34.22
N PRO A 207 2.35 6.41 34.23
CA PRO A 207 2.54 5.18 33.47
C PRO A 207 2.52 5.50 31.96
N THR A 208 3.58 5.15 31.23
CA THR A 208 3.75 5.57 29.83
C THR A 208 4.16 4.40 28.95
N THR A 209 3.46 4.23 27.83
CA THR A 209 3.74 3.29 26.75
C THR A 209 4.03 4.06 25.48
N MET A 210 4.94 3.57 24.62
CA MET A 210 5.18 4.15 23.30
C MET A 210 5.29 3.05 22.24
N LEU A 211 4.62 3.24 21.12
CA LEU A 211 4.78 2.41 19.94
C LEU A 211 5.95 2.89 19.11
N VAL A 212 6.73 1.94 18.56
CA VAL A 212 7.79 2.20 17.60
C VAL A 212 7.37 1.56 16.28
N PRO A 213 6.81 2.32 15.33
CA PRO A 213 6.31 1.78 14.09
C PRO A 213 7.45 1.47 13.12
N LEU A 214 7.36 0.29 12.52
CA LEU A 214 8.24 -0.19 11.45
C LEU A 214 7.41 -0.56 10.24
N SER A 215 7.28 0.38 9.32
CA SER A 215 6.53 0.21 8.08
C SER A 215 7.12 1.03 6.94
N ALA A 216 6.76 0.66 5.72
CA ALA A 216 7.14 1.36 4.50
C ALA A 216 5.92 1.51 3.58
N ALA A 217 6.01 2.43 2.63
CA ALA A 217 5.06 2.44 1.53
C ALA A 217 5.17 1.11 0.73
N PRO A 218 4.07 0.56 0.18
CA PRO A 218 4.12 -0.70 -0.53
C PRO A 218 5.10 -0.69 -1.69
N GLN A 219 6.10 -1.56 -1.68
CA GLN A 219 7.19 -1.59 -2.65
C GLN A 219 7.04 -2.66 -3.72
N ARG A 220 6.19 -3.69 -3.51
CA ARG A 220 6.02 -4.73 -4.51
C ARG A 220 5.28 -4.22 -5.75
N ALA A 221 5.81 -4.55 -6.94
CA ALA A 221 5.07 -4.38 -8.19
C ALA A 221 3.89 -5.35 -8.22
N ALA A 222 2.72 -4.85 -8.63
CA ALA A 222 1.46 -5.59 -8.61
C ALA A 222 1.28 -6.49 -9.82
N GLY A 223 0.31 -7.42 -9.73
CA GLY A 223 -0.15 -8.24 -10.83
C GLY A 223 0.51 -9.61 -10.96
N ALA A 224 1.49 -9.94 -10.15
CA ALA A 224 2.10 -11.27 -10.20
C ALA A 224 1.31 -12.28 -9.36
N PRO A 225 0.70 -13.33 -9.95
CA PRO A 225 0.07 -14.40 -9.19
C PRO A 225 1.12 -15.26 -8.48
N GLY A 226 0.69 -16.06 -7.50
CA GLY A 226 1.56 -16.97 -6.78
C GLY A 226 2.07 -18.10 -7.68
N THR A 227 3.30 -18.55 -7.42
CA THR A 227 3.97 -19.59 -8.21
C THR A 227 4.07 -20.94 -7.49
N GLY A 228 3.78 -20.97 -6.18
CA GLY A 228 3.95 -22.17 -5.34
C GLY A 228 5.40 -22.56 -5.09
N THR A 229 6.34 -21.73 -5.49
CA THR A 229 7.77 -21.91 -5.22
C THR A 229 8.36 -20.62 -4.71
N ASP A 230 9.20 -20.69 -3.67
CA ASP A 230 9.91 -19.54 -3.12
C ASP A 230 11.09 -19.09 -4.01
N ASP A 231 11.38 -19.84 -5.07
CA ASP A 231 12.51 -19.57 -5.97
C ASP A 231 12.24 -18.45 -6.99
N THR A 232 11.00 -17.91 -7.04
CA THR A 232 10.69 -16.85 -8.00
C THR A 232 11.02 -15.49 -7.37
N ALA A 233 12.01 -14.80 -7.93
CA ALA A 233 12.38 -13.45 -7.50
C ALA A 233 11.19 -12.50 -7.57
N ILE A 234 10.89 -11.82 -6.48
CA ILE A 234 9.84 -10.79 -6.45
C ILE A 234 10.26 -9.58 -7.29
N ARG A 235 9.27 -8.81 -7.72
CA ARG A 235 9.50 -7.53 -8.39
C ARG A 235 9.10 -6.38 -7.47
N LEU A 236 9.97 -5.38 -7.37
CA LEU A 236 9.73 -4.12 -6.67
C LEU A 236 9.52 -3.00 -7.69
N VAL A 237 8.87 -1.92 -7.25
CA VAL A 237 8.62 -0.73 -8.06
C VAL A 237 9.90 0.09 -8.27
N ASP A 238 10.77 0.14 -7.24
CA ASP A 238 12.08 0.81 -7.25
C ASP A 238 13.05 0.12 -6.27
N ASP A 239 14.20 0.73 -6.01
CA ASP A 239 15.22 0.23 -5.07
C ASP A 239 15.30 1.09 -3.79
N ASP A 240 14.31 1.93 -3.53
CA ASP A 240 14.31 2.87 -2.39
C ASP A 240 14.31 2.11 -1.06
N LEU A 241 13.59 0.98 -0.99
CA LEU A 241 13.59 0.13 0.20
C LEU A 241 15.01 -0.39 0.55
N ALA A 242 15.84 -0.67 -0.45
CA ALA A 242 17.23 -1.06 -0.21
C ALA A 242 18.01 0.04 0.51
N ALA A 243 17.78 1.30 0.13
CA ALA A 243 18.39 2.45 0.79
C ALA A 243 17.85 2.65 2.23
N GLU A 244 16.55 2.43 2.45
CA GLU A 244 15.95 2.51 3.80
C GLU A 244 16.46 1.44 4.77
N LEU A 245 16.79 0.25 4.27
CA LEU A 245 17.33 -0.88 5.06
C LEU A 245 18.83 -0.80 5.28
N GLY A 246 19.56 -0.06 4.43
CA GLY A 246 21.01 0.07 4.47
C GLY A 246 21.48 1.15 5.46
N ASP A 247 22.80 1.29 5.57
CA ASP A 247 23.47 2.27 6.44
C ASP A 247 22.95 3.69 6.22
N GLY A 248 22.52 4.33 7.29
CA GLY A 248 21.95 5.69 7.26
C GLY A 248 20.52 5.75 6.74
N GLY A 249 19.92 4.64 6.36
CA GLY A 249 18.53 4.55 5.96
C GLY A 249 17.57 4.72 7.14
N ARG A 250 16.33 5.05 6.83
CA ARG A 250 15.29 5.32 7.84
C ARG A 250 14.96 4.08 8.68
N LEU A 251 14.65 2.96 8.03
CA LEU A 251 14.30 1.71 8.71
C LEU A 251 15.50 1.15 9.51
N ARG A 252 16.70 1.26 8.96
CA ARG A 252 17.94 0.93 9.66
C ARG A 252 18.08 1.77 10.92
N GLY A 253 17.96 3.09 10.79
CA GLY A 253 18.09 4.02 11.90
C GLY A 253 17.05 3.83 13.00
N LEU A 254 15.80 3.45 12.67
CA LEU A 254 14.77 3.13 13.66
C LEU A 254 15.11 1.88 14.48
N VAL A 255 15.60 0.81 13.83
CA VAL A 255 16.03 -0.41 14.52
C VAL A 255 17.24 -0.12 15.40
N ASP A 256 18.24 0.59 14.88
CA ASP A 256 19.48 0.92 15.62
C ASP A 256 19.18 1.82 16.82
N ALA A 257 18.38 2.86 16.66
CA ALA A 257 17.99 3.76 17.76
C ALA A 257 17.23 3.01 18.86
N THR A 258 16.30 2.12 18.46
CA THR A 258 15.53 1.33 19.42
C THR A 258 16.41 0.32 20.16
N ALA A 259 17.33 -0.35 19.45
CA ALA A 259 18.28 -1.24 20.05
C ALA A 259 19.20 -0.50 21.05
N ALA A 260 19.72 0.67 20.68
CA ALA A 260 20.60 1.48 21.52
C ALA A 260 19.97 1.86 22.86
N VAL A 261 18.71 2.32 22.88
CA VAL A 261 18.02 2.67 24.12
C VAL A 261 17.66 1.44 24.95
N THR A 262 17.30 0.34 24.30
CA THR A 262 16.95 -0.93 24.96
C THR A 262 18.18 -1.57 25.61
N ASP A 263 19.32 -1.51 24.95
CA ASP A 263 20.60 -2.03 25.50
C ASP A 263 21.12 -1.18 26.65
N THR A 264 20.91 0.16 26.57
CA THR A 264 21.41 1.10 27.59
C THR A 264 20.56 1.05 28.87
N ASP A 265 19.24 0.94 28.76
CA ASP A 265 18.31 0.89 29.89
C ASP A 265 17.08 0.04 29.60
N PRO A 266 17.21 -1.29 29.70
CA PRO A 266 16.09 -2.21 29.44
C PRO A 266 14.87 -1.94 30.34
N GLY A 267 15.09 -1.44 31.57
CA GLY A 267 14.03 -1.10 32.51
C GLY A 267 13.19 0.08 32.04
N ALA A 268 13.85 1.14 31.58
CA ALA A 268 13.17 2.33 31.04
C ALA A 268 12.56 2.05 29.67
N ALA A 269 13.14 1.17 28.88
CA ALA A 269 12.63 0.75 27.57
C ALA A 269 11.47 -0.27 27.65
N ALA A 270 11.13 -0.79 28.82
CA ALA A 270 10.07 -1.82 28.98
C ALA A 270 8.65 -1.34 28.58
N GLY A 271 8.45 -0.05 28.40
CA GLY A 271 7.21 0.53 27.88
C GLY A 271 7.20 0.74 26.36
N LEU A 272 8.30 0.44 25.67
CA LEU A 272 8.36 0.47 24.20
C LEU A 272 7.82 -0.81 23.59
N CYS A 273 7.08 -0.72 22.48
CA CYS A 273 6.57 -1.86 21.74
C CYS A 273 6.73 -1.64 20.22
N LEU A 274 7.29 -2.60 19.51
CA LEU A 274 7.42 -2.54 18.06
C LEU A 274 6.06 -2.74 17.40
N ALA A 275 5.68 -1.85 16.48
CA ALA A 275 4.46 -1.96 15.69
C ALA A 275 4.84 -2.18 14.22
N ILE A 276 4.61 -3.39 13.71
CA ILE A 276 5.26 -3.88 12.51
C ILE A 276 4.25 -4.13 11.40
N ASP A 277 4.56 -3.60 10.20
CA ASP A 277 3.79 -3.88 8.99
C ASP A 277 4.18 -5.25 8.40
N PRO A 278 3.25 -6.20 8.33
CA PRO A 278 3.53 -7.51 7.75
C PRO A 278 3.88 -7.47 6.26
N ASP A 279 3.43 -6.47 5.51
CA ASP A 279 3.81 -6.32 4.09
C ASP A 279 5.29 -5.96 3.93
N LEU A 280 5.79 -5.08 4.79
CA LEU A 280 7.23 -4.79 4.86
C LEU A 280 8.04 -6.06 5.15
N LEU A 281 7.65 -6.84 6.17
CA LEU A 281 8.38 -8.05 6.55
C LEU A 281 8.40 -9.09 5.43
N VAL A 282 7.26 -9.37 4.81
CA VAL A 282 7.18 -10.31 3.68
C VAL A 282 8.05 -9.84 2.51
N THR A 283 8.08 -8.54 2.25
CA THR A 283 8.88 -7.98 1.17
C THR A 283 10.37 -8.11 1.47
N VAL A 284 10.80 -7.73 2.67
CA VAL A 284 12.21 -7.82 3.09
C VAL A 284 12.69 -9.26 3.15
N ASP A 285 11.89 -10.19 3.70
CA ASP A 285 12.26 -11.61 3.74
C ASP A 285 12.49 -12.19 2.34
N GLN A 286 11.66 -11.81 1.36
CA GLN A 286 11.85 -12.25 -0.03
C GLN A 286 13.02 -11.54 -0.73
N MET A 287 13.35 -10.29 -0.38
CA MET A 287 14.52 -9.58 -0.92
C MET A 287 15.84 -10.30 -0.61
N ARG A 288 15.93 -11.04 0.49
CA ARG A 288 17.10 -11.84 0.91
C ARG A 288 17.47 -12.92 -0.10
N SER A 289 16.50 -13.43 -0.86
CA SER A 289 16.73 -14.42 -1.91
C SER A 289 17.08 -13.80 -3.27
N GLY A 290 17.20 -12.47 -3.32
CA GLY A 290 17.35 -11.70 -4.55
C GLY A 290 16.01 -11.26 -5.12
N TYR A 291 15.98 -10.09 -5.74
CA TYR A 291 14.77 -9.49 -6.29
C TYR A 291 15.06 -8.68 -7.56
N LEU A 292 14.01 -8.31 -8.25
CA LEU A 292 14.05 -7.55 -9.48
C LEU A 292 13.34 -6.21 -9.29
N ILE A 293 13.75 -5.20 -10.05
CA ILE A 293 13.11 -3.89 -10.10
C ILE A 293 12.44 -3.75 -11.46
N SER A 294 11.15 -3.47 -11.48
CA SER A 294 10.38 -3.27 -12.69
C SER A 294 10.77 -1.96 -13.38
N GLU A 295 10.86 -1.97 -14.72
CA GLU A 295 11.02 -0.74 -15.51
C GLU A 295 9.69 0.03 -15.68
N ASP A 296 8.56 -0.65 -15.51
CA ASP A 296 7.21 -0.09 -15.55
C ASP A 296 6.33 -0.82 -14.53
N PRO A 297 6.06 -0.23 -13.35
CA PRO A 297 5.23 -0.85 -12.32
C PRO A 297 3.77 -1.11 -12.72
N ALA A 298 3.27 -0.39 -13.74
CA ALA A 298 1.92 -0.59 -14.27
C ALA A 298 1.83 -1.79 -15.22
N ASP A 299 2.97 -2.41 -15.58
CA ASP A 299 3.04 -3.56 -16.47
C ASP A 299 3.72 -4.76 -15.76
N PRO A 300 2.96 -5.81 -15.37
CA PRO A 300 3.53 -6.97 -14.70
C PRO A 300 4.56 -7.73 -15.56
N ASP A 301 4.50 -7.59 -16.89
CA ASP A 301 5.43 -8.21 -17.84
C ASP A 301 6.59 -7.31 -18.26
N ALA A 302 6.67 -6.07 -17.71
CA ALA A 302 7.74 -5.14 -18.00
C ALA A 302 9.11 -5.77 -17.78
N LYS A 303 10.11 -5.27 -18.51
CA LYS A 303 11.50 -5.64 -18.24
C LYS A 303 11.88 -5.27 -16.82
N ALA A 304 12.80 -6.03 -16.25
CA ALA A 304 13.27 -5.80 -14.90
C ALA A 304 14.80 -5.97 -14.81
N ARG A 305 15.41 -5.29 -13.85
CA ARG A 305 16.81 -5.37 -13.52
C ARG A 305 17.00 -5.93 -12.10
N PRO A 306 18.15 -6.55 -11.77
CA PRO A 306 18.41 -6.96 -10.38
C PRO A 306 18.41 -5.76 -9.43
N GLY A 307 17.85 -5.95 -8.25
CA GLY A 307 17.96 -5.03 -7.12
C GLY A 307 19.29 -5.17 -6.39
N THR A 308 19.61 -4.20 -5.52
CA THR A 308 20.91 -4.11 -4.84
C THR A 308 20.87 -4.36 -3.34
N GLY A 309 19.70 -4.46 -2.72
CA GLY A 309 19.50 -4.47 -1.26
C GLY A 309 19.46 -5.85 -0.59
N THR A 310 19.92 -6.92 -1.25
CA THR A 310 19.84 -8.29 -0.70
C THR A 310 20.58 -8.43 0.65
N GLU A 311 21.78 -7.86 0.75
CA GLU A 311 22.60 -7.91 1.98
C GLU A 311 21.97 -7.04 3.09
N ALA A 312 21.54 -5.82 2.75
CA ALA A 312 20.87 -4.93 3.69
C ALA A 312 19.58 -5.54 4.26
N ALA A 313 18.79 -6.23 3.42
CA ALA A 313 17.59 -6.94 3.86
C ALA A 313 17.89 -8.09 4.85
N GLU A 314 18.94 -8.87 4.60
CA GLU A 314 19.37 -9.94 5.49
C GLU A 314 19.85 -9.41 6.86
N GLU A 315 20.70 -8.38 6.84
CA GLU A 315 21.22 -7.76 8.05
C GLU A 315 20.10 -7.10 8.87
N TRP A 316 19.29 -6.28 8.22
CA TRP A 316 18.19 -5.59 8.90
C TRP A 316 17.21 -6.56 9.55
N LEU A 317 16.80 -7.63 8.83
CA LEU A 317 15.86 -8.61 9.37
C LEU A 317 16.48 -9.43 10.52
N THR A 318 17.77 -9.67 10.47
CA THR A 318 18.49 -10.35 11.55
C THR A 318 18.50 -9.51 12.83
N ASP A 319 18.79 -8.21 12.69
CA ASP A 319 18.83 -7.30 13.83
C ASP A 319 17.42 -7.04 14.38
N LEU A 320 16.42 -6.93 13.50
CA LEU A 320 15.02 -6.82 13.93
C LEU A 320 14.55 -8.07 14.71
N ARG A 321 14.93 -9.27 14.28
CA ARG A 321 14.63 -10.51 15.04
C ARG A 321 15.25 -10.48 16.43
N ALA A 322 16.53 -10.10 16.52
CA ALA A 322 17.21 -9.98 17.80
C ALA A 322 16.60 -8.91 18.72
N LEU A 323 16.01 -7.87 18.14
CA LEU A 323 15.27 -6.84 18.88
C LEU A 323 13.90 -7.35 19.34
N ALA A 324 13.15 -8.02 18.46
CA ALA A 324 11.84 -8.60 18.73
C ALA A 324 11.85 -9.67 19.84
N ASP A 325 12.94 -10.44 19.96
CA ASP A 325 13.15 -11.40 21.06
C ASP A 325 13.15 -10.75 22.46
N ARG A 326 13.40 -9.44 22.53
CA ARG A 326 13.58 -8.70 23.79
C ARG A 326 12.48 -7.71 24.07
N MET A 327 11.63 -7.43 23.09
CA MET A 327 10.61 -6.39 23.15
C MET A 327 9.23 -6.94 22.80
N CYS A 328 8.22 -6.23 23.27
CA CYS A 328 6.86 -6.41 22.79
C CYS A 328 6.78 -6.14 21.28
N THR A 329 5.99 -6.94 20.57
CA THR A 329 5.66 -6.76 19.17
C THR A 329 4.16 -6.78 18.94
N VAL A 330 3.68 -5.94 18.03
CA VAL A 330 2.29 -5.95 17.53
C VAL A 330 2.33 -5.81 16.02
N ALA A 331 1.37 -6.43 15.35
CA ALA A 331 1.19 -6.24 13.92
C ALA A 331 0.21 -5.09 13.64
N VAL A 332 0.52 -4.23 12.66
CA VAL A 332 -0.46 -3.27 12.13
C VAL A 332 -1.27 -3.91 11.00
N PRO A 333 -2.39 -3.32 10.55
CA PRO A 333 -3.13 -3.80 9.39
C PRO A 333 -2.23 -3.97 8.17
N TYR A 334 -2.45 -5.06 7.40
CA TYR A 334 -1.60 -5.40 6.25
C TYR A 334 -1.44 -4.23 5.28
N ALA A 335 -0.19 -3.88 4.95
CA ALA A 335 0.17 -2.77 4.08
C ALA A 335 -0.42 -1.41 4.52
N GLN A 336 -0.74 -1.23 5.80
CA GLN A 336 -1.41 -0.02 6.32
C GLN A 336 -2.70 0.31 5.55
N ALA A 337 -3.44 -0.74 5.11
CA ALA A 337 -4.64 -0.56 4.32
C ALA A 337 -5.72 0.20 5.10
N ASP A 338 -6.38 1.12 4.42
CA ASP A 338 -7.52 1.87 4.97
C ASP A 338 -8.69 0.92 5.25
N LEU A 339 -9.03 0.74 6.53
CA LEU A 339 -10.08 -0.19 6.96
C LEU A 339 -11.46 0.19 6.39
N GLY A 340 -11.73 1.49 6.24
CA GLY A 340 -12.95 1.99 5.61
C GLY A 340 -13.02 1.53 4.15
N ALA A 341 -11.98 1.85 3.38
CA ALA A 341 -11.88 1.46 1.98
C ALA A 341 -11.94 -0.08 1.80
N VAL A 342 -11.31 -0.86 2.67
CA VAL A 342 -11.36 -2.33 2.61
C VAL A 342 -12.77 -2.87 2.88
N THR A 343 -13.48 -2.34 3.89
CA THR A 343 -14.85 -2.78 4.19
C THR A 343 -15.84 -2.41 3.09
N ASP A 344 -15.64 -1.28 2.41
CA ASP A 344 -16.46 -0.83 1.28
C ASP A 344 -16.36 -1.75 0.04
N LEU A 345 -15.34 -2.60 -0.02
CA LEU A 345 -15.23 -3.63 -1.05
C LEU A 345 -16.17 -4.83 -0.82
N HIS A 346 -16.76 -4.97 0.35
CA HIS A 346 -17.66 -6.07 0.73
C HIS A 346 -17.07 -7.46 0.43
N MET A 347 -15.78 -7.64 0.72
CA MET A 347 -15.05 -8.89 0.59
C MET A 347 -14.49 -9.32 1.95
N GLU A 348 -15.18 -10.22 2.63
CA GLU A 348 -14.80 -10.77 3.94
C GLU A 348 -13.33 -11.24 3.97
N LEU A 349 -12.90 -11.94 2.93
CA LEU A 349 -11.53 -12.42 2.80
C LEU A 349 -10.47 -11.31 2.79
N LEU A 350 -10.76 -10.14 2.19
CA LEU A 350 -9.83 -9.01 2.24
C LEU A 350 -9.76 -8.42 3.65
N SER A 351 -10.90 -8.31 4.32
CA SER A 351 -10.94 -7.89 5.71
C SER A 351 -10.19 -8.86 6.61
N GLU A 352 -10.29 -10.17 6.37
CA GLU A 352 -9.54 -11.20 7.08
C GLU A 352 -8.02 -11.04 6.84
N ILE A 353 -7.57 -10.90 5.59
CA ILE A 353 -6.15 -10.69 5.26
C ILE A 353 -5.64 -9.40 5.91
N THR A 354 -6.47 -8.35 5.99
CA THR A 354 -6.06 -7.06 6.55
C THR A 354 -5.90 -7.10 8.06
N VAL A 355 -6.74 -7.86 8.76
CA VAL A 355 -6.90 -7.75 10.21
C VAL A 355 -6.50 -9.02 10.95
N ALA A 356 -6.79 -10.21 10.41
CA ALA A 356 -6.57 -11.47 11.10
C ALA A 356 -5.19 -12.10 10.83
N THR A 357 -4.70 -12.03 9.59
CA THR A 357 -3.42 -12.66 9.21
C THR A 357 -2.15 -11.87 9.58
N PRO A 358 -2.16 -10.54 9.85
CA PRO A 358 -0.97 -9.77 10.17
C PRO A 358 -0.12 -10.38 11.29
N THR A 359 -0.75 -10.76 12.40
CA THR A 359 -0.08 -11.35 13.56
C THR A 359 0.64 -12.65 13.20
N GLU A 360 -0.01 -13.56 12.47
CA GLU A 360 0.58 -14.83 12.04
C GLU A 360 1.82 -14.62 11.16
N ILE A 361 1.79 -13.60 10.29
CA ILE A 361 2.92 -13.27 9.42
C ILE A 361 4.10 -12.74 10.25
N VAL A 362 3.83 -11.82 11.17
CA VAL A 362 4.87 -11.24 12.05
C VAL A 362 5.50 -12.34 12.90
N ASP A 363 4.70 -13.18 13.53
CA ASP A 363 5.17 -14.27 14.38
C ASP A 363 6.01 -15.29 13.60
N ALA A 364 5.57 -15.67 12.42
CA ALA A 364 6.28 -16.63 11.59
C ALA A 364 7.65 -16.09 11.12
N LEU A 365 7.72 -14.81 10.71
CA LEU A 365 8.93 -14.22 10.15
C LEU A 365 9.91 -13.76 11.22
N LEU A 366 9.44 -13.26 12.36
CA LEU A 366 10.31 -12.83 13.46
C LEU A 366 10.56 -13.91 14.50
N GLN A 367 9.83 -15.04 14.45
CA GLN A 367 9.87 -16.12 15.44
C GLN A 367 9.54 -15.63 16.87
N THR A 368 8.54 -14.79 16.97
CA THR A 368 8.05 -14.16 18.20
C THR A 368 6.58 -14.48 18.45
N GLU A 369 6.05 -14.07 19.59
CA GLU A 369 4.60 -14.11 19.89
C GLU A 369 4.11 -12.67 20.01
N SER A 370 3.60 -12.09 18.92
CA SER A 370 3.03 -10.75 18.93
C SER A 370 1.62 -10.74 19.53
N ARG A 371 1.12 -9.55 19.82
CA ARG A 371 -0.20 -9.38 20.43
C ARG A 371 -1.30 -9.41 19.35
N PRO A 372 -2.12 -10.48 19.27
CA PRO A 372 -3.16 -10.60 18.25
C PRO A 372 -4.38 -9.69 18.51
N GLU A 373 -4.56 -9.22 19.75
CA GLU A 373 -5.77 -8.52 20.15
C GLU A 373 -5.79 -7.03 19.80
N LEU A 374 -4.67 -6.46 19.31
CA LEU A 374 -4.60 -5.04 18.94
C LEU A 374 -5.01 -4.85 17.47
N LEU A 375 -5.91 -3.89 17.24
CA LEU A 375 -6.23 -3.36 15.92
C LEU A 375 -6.03 -1.83 15.95
N TRP A 376 -4.99 -1.38 15.31
CA TRP A 376 -4.66 0.04 15.22
C TRP A 376 -4.89 0.53 13.78
N PRO A 377 -6.01 1.23 13.48
CA PRO A 377 -6.22 1.87 12.18
C PRO A 377 -5.14 2.93 11.91
N SER A 378 -4.59 2.95 10.71
CA SER A 378 -3.54 3.92 10.33
C SER A 378 -4.02 5.38 10.42
N THR A 379 -5.32 5.61 10.20
CA THR A 379 -5.96 6.92 10.35
C THR A 379 -6.22 7.32 11.80
N GLY A 380 -5.99 6.43 12.77
CA GLY A 380 -6.26 6.66 14.18
C GLY A 380 -7.74 6.76 14.55
N GLN A 381 -8.64 6.50 13.62
CA GLN A 381 -10.09 6.59 13.79
C GLN A 381 -10.82 5.53 12.98
N ILE A 382 -12.07 5.25 13.32
CA ILE A 382 -12.92 4.27 12.64
C ILE A 382 -14.39 4.67 12.78
N SER A 383 -15.18 4.52 11.72
CA SER A 383 -16.61 4.75 11.81
C SER A 383 -17.37 3.56 12.43
N PRO A 384 -18.56 3.77 12.99
CA PRO A 384 -19.38 2.67 13.51
C PRO A 384 -19.74 1.61 12.46
N SER A 385 -19.95 2.00 11.20
CA SER A 385 -20.24 1.09 10.09
C SER A 385 -19.04 0.19 9.77
N VAL A 386 -17.84 0.76 9.75
CA VAL A 386 -16.60 0.01 9.54
C VAL A 386 -16.40 -0.99 10.69
N ALA A 387 -16.57 -0.55 11.95
CA ALA A 387 -16.45 -1.44 13.11
C ALA A 387 -17.43 -2.63 13.05
N GLN A 388 -18.65 -2.41 12.54
CA GLN A 388 -19.63 -3.49 12.34
C GLN A 388 -19.24 -4.47 11.25
N ALA A 389 -18.60 -3.99 10.18
CA ALA A 389 -18.24 -4.78 9.01
C ALA A 389 -16.96 -5.62 9.18
N LEU A 390 -16.11 -5.29 10.18
CA LEU A 390 -14.89 -6.03 10.46
C LEU A 390 -15.16 -7.47 10.94
N PRO A 391 -14.25 -8.44 10.70
CA PRO A 391 -14.36 -9.81 11.21
C PRO A 391 -14.51 -9.87 12.72
N ALA A 392 -15.31 -10.83 13.22
CA ALA A 392 -15.79 -10.87 14.60
C ALA A 392 -15.26 -12.03 15.45
N ASP A 393 -14.43 -12.89 14.87
CA ASP A 393 -14.16 -14.22 15.42
C ASP A 393 -13.39 -14.20 16.75
N ASP A 394 -12.56 -13.14 16.96
CA ASP A 394 -11.84 -12.94 18.22
C ASP A 394 -12.03 -11.53 18.79
N PRO A 395 -12.17 -11.37 20.11
CA PRO A 395 -12.22 -10.05 20.76
C PRO A 395 -10.92 -9.28 20.53
N ARG A 396 -11.02 -8.05 20.05
CA ARG A 396 -9.86 -7.18 19.77
C ARG A 396 -9.96 -5.87 20.54
N THR A 397 -8.83 -5.24 20.78
CA THR A 397 -8.77 -3.88 21.29
C THR A 397 -8.49 -2.92 20.11
N LEU A 398 -9.43 -2.01 19.84
CA LEU A 398 -9.21 -0.89 18.94
C LEU A 398 -8.31 0.13 19.63
N LEU A 399 -7.24 0.53 18.97
CA LEU A 399 -6.39 1.63 19.40
C LEU A 399 -6.71 2.87 18.57
N LEU A 400 -7.35 3.84 19.17
CA LEU A 400 -7.89 5.04 18.52
C LEU A 400 -7.29 6.31 19.10
N SER A 401 -7.38 7.41 18.38
CA SER A 401 -7.05 8.74 18.89
C SER A 401 -7.96 9.10 20.08
N SER A 402 -7.43 9.80 21.06
CA SER A 402 -8.19 10.18 22.28
C SER A 402 -9.45 10.99 21.97
N ASN A 403 -9.45 11.78 20.91
CA ASN A 403 -10.60 12.58 20.46
C ASN A 403 -11.56 11.81 19.54
N ALA A 404 -11.23 10.59 19.10
CA ALA A 404 -12.11 9.75 18.28
C ALA A 404 -13.15 8.97 19.12
N VAL A 405 -13.12 9.10 20.44
CA VAL A 405 -13.96 8.37 21.38
C VAL A 405 -14.66 9.32 22.35
N ALA A 406 -15.98 9.25 22.42
CA ALA A 406 -16.75 10.04 23.34
C ALA A 406 -16.58 9.50 24.78
N ASP A 407 -16.33 10.40 25.73
CA ASP A 407 -16.26 10.08 27.16
C ASP A 407 -15.33 8.89 27.49
N ALA A 408 -14.19 8.80 26.78
CA ALA A 408 -13.22 7.75 27.01
C ALA A 408 -12.86 7.70 28.50
N GLY A 409 -13.15 6.57 29.14
CA GLY A 409 -12.76 6.34 30.52
C GLY A 409 -11.24 6.36 30.67
N PRO A 410 -10.71 6.69 31.85
CA PRO A 410 -9.28 6.85 32.06
C PRO A 410 -8.47 5.55 31.91
N THR A 411 -9.10 4.41 31.77
CA THR A 411 -8.47 3.09 31.89
C THR A 411 -8.92 2.07 30.84
N GLY A 412 -9.45 2.55 29.70
CA GLY A 412 -9.98 1.68 28.64
C GLY A 412 -11.50 1.52 28.73
N SER A 413 -12.09 1.19 27.61
CA SER A 413 -13.54 1.15 27.41
C SER A 413 -13.91 0.02 26.46
N ARG A 414 -15.21 -0.16 26.21
CA ARG A 414 -15.75 -1.11 25.23
C ARG A 414 -16.56 -0.35 24.19
N LEU A 415 -16.56 -0.78 22.96
CA LEU A 415 -17.30 -0.09 21.91
C LEU A 415 -18.81 -0.35 22.06
N ALA A 416 -19.59 0.71 22.21
CA ALA A 416 -21.03 0.64 22.40
C ALA A 416 -21.73 -0.13 21.26
N GLY A 417 -22.57 -1.12 21.61
CA GLY A 417 -23.26 -2.01 20.67
C GLY A 417 -22.39 -3.14 20.11
N LEU A 418 -21.08 -3.13 20.37
CA LEU A 418 -20.11 -4.15 19.96
C LEU A 418 -19.20 -4.59 21.12
N GLU A 419 -19.71 -4.51 22.35
CA GLU A 419 -18.92 -4.66 23.58
C GLU A 419 -18.24 -6.04 23.71
N GLN A 420 -18.80 -7.06 23.08
CA GLN A 420 -18.22 -8.41 23.09
C GLN A 420 -17.12 -8.59 22.04
N ARG A 421 -17.03 -7.67 21.08
CA ARG A 421 -16.10 -7.75 19.96
C ARG A 421 -14.90 -6.82 20.13
N PHE A 422 -15.16 -5.59 20.61
CA PHE A 422 -14.13 -4.57 20.65
C PHE A 422 -13.99 -3.93 22.03
N GLY A 423 -12.80 -4.09 22.62
CA GLY A 423 -12.28 -3.16 23.61
C GLY A 423 -11.81 -1.89 22.89
N VAL A 424 -11.70 -0.78 23.63
CA VAL A 424 -11.21 0.49 23.13
C VAL A 424 -10.14 1.03 24.07
N ALA A 425 -8.96 1.26 23.53
CA ALA A 425 -7.86 1.99 24.15
C ALA A 425 -7.55 3.21 23.28
N THR A 426 -7.03 4.28 23.88
CA THR A 426 -6.75 5.51 23.14
C THR A 426 -5.28 5.91 23.28
N PHE A 427 -4.74 6.57 22.28
CA PHE A 427 -3.45 7.26 22.35
C PHE A 427 -3.65 8.78 22.48
N ALA A 428 -2.66 9.45 23.03
CA ALA A 428 -2.67 10.89 23.23
C ALA A 428 -2.64 11.64 21.88
N MET A 429 -3.77 12.22 21.44
CA MET A 429 -3.92 12.89 20.14
C MET A 429 -2.88 13.99 19.92
N PRO A 430 -2.67 14.97 20.82
CA PRO A 430 -1.73 16.05 20.58
C PRO A 430 -0.29 15.57 20.47
N ALA A 431 0.11 14.57 21.27
CA ALA A 431 1.44 13.98 21.19
C ALA A 431 1.63 13.19 19.88
N ALA A 432 0.62 12.40 19.47
CA ALA A 432 0.64 11.67 18.20
C ALA A 432 0.74 12.64 17.00
N ALA A 433 -0.01 13.74 17.03
CA ALA A 433 0.05 14.78 16.01
C ALA A 433 1.44 15.46 15.95
N ALA A 434 2.05 15.74 17.11
CA ALA A 434 3.40 16.30 17.15
C ALA A 434 4.46 15.30 16.66
N LEU A 435 4.34 14.02 17.02
CA LEU A 435 5.22 12.95 16.52
C LEU A 435 5.02 12.66 15.02
N ALA A 436 3.86 12.94 14.46
CA ALA A 436 3.59 12.83 13.03
C ALA A 436 4.15 14.01 12.22
N ALA A 437 4.29 15.17 12.85
CA ALA A 437 4.82 16.36 12.23
C ALA A 437 6.37 16.35 12.09
N ILE A 438 7.08 15.42 12.72
CA ILE A 438 8.54 15.26 12.56
C ILE A 438 8.87 14.28 11.45
N GLY A 439 10.07 14.43 10.88
CA GLY A 439 10.58 13.56 9.84
C GLY A 439 10.76 14.27 8.51
N THR A 440 11.08 13.49 7.49
CA THR A 440 11.37 14.00 6.13
C THR A 440 10.12 14.26 5.31
N ASP A 441 9.03 13.54 5.62
CA ASP A 441 7.69 13.78 5.05
C ASP A 441 6.71 13.96 6.22
N PRO A 442 6.63 15.17 6.80
CA PRO A 442 5.76 15.45 7.92
C PRO A 442 4.29 15.43 7.49
N ILE A 443 3.44 14.84 8.33
CA ILE A 443 2.00 14.74 8.04
C ILE A 443 1.15 15.36 9.15
N ILE A 444 -0.06 15.78 8.77
CA ILE A 444 -1.12 16.11 9.72
C ILE A 444 -2.10 14.93 9.71
N PRO A 445 -2.13 14.09 10.76
CA PRO A 445 -3.04 12.97 10.81
C PRO A 445 -4.51 13.35 10.65
N SER A 446 -5.30 12.47 10.06
CA SER A 446 -6.73 12.70 9.80
C SER A 446 -7.53 13.00 11.07
N PHE A 447 -7.12 12.46 12.20
CA PHE A 447 -7.77 12.68 13.49
C PHE A 447 -7.50 14.06 14.12
N VAL A 448 -6.61 14.89 13.55
CA VAL A 448 -6.35 16.25 14.07
C VAL A 448 -7.50 17.17 13.66
N PRO A 449 -8.18 17.85 14.62
CA PRO A 449 -9.24 18.79 14.32
C PRO A 449 -8.77 19.95 13.43
N THR A 450 -9.65 20.47 12.57
CA THR A 450 -9.31 21.50 11.58
C THR A 450 -8.69 22.75 12.23
N GLU A 451 -9.20 23.16 13.38
CA GLU A 451 -8.71 24.32 14.12
C GLU A 451 -7.31 24.16 14.72
N MET A 452 -6.79 22.94 14.75
CA MET A 452 -5.43 22.62 15.23
C MET A 452 -4.48 22.30 14.07
N ARG A 453 -4.94 22.39 12.84
CA ARG A 453 -4.10 22.16 11.64
C ARG A 453 -3.42 23.45 11.23
N TYR A 454 -2.17 23.35 10.86
CA TYR A 454 -1.39 24.43 10.26
C TYR A 454 -0.45 23.86 9.20
N ASP A 455 0.04 24.72 8.31
CA ASP A 455 0.89 24.29 7.21
C ASP A 455 2.29 23.95 7.71
N LEU A 456 2.64 22.64 7.65
CA LEU A 456 3.94 22.13 8.11
C LEU A 456 5.10 22.50 7.17
N ASP A 457 4.81 22.92 5.93
CA ASP A 457 5.83 23.27 4.94
C ASP A 457 6.56 24.58 5.30
N PHE A 458 5.92 25.41 6.13
CA PHE A 458 6.51 26.66 6.61
C PHE A 458 7.27 26.50 7.93
N ASP A 459 7.16 25.34 8.57
CA ASP A 459 7.79 25.09 9.85
C ASP A 459 9.09 24.30 9.70
N SER A 460 10.10 24.64 10.50
CA SER A 460 11.39 23.96 10.44
C SER A 460 11.35 22.58 11.12
N ALA A 461 12.17 21.63 10.64
CA ALA A 461 12.30 20.33 11.27
C ALA A 461 12.69 20.41 12.76
N THR A 462 13.47 21.44 13.14
CA THR A 462 13.88 21.69 14.53
C THR A 462 12.70 22.17 15.37
N ALA A 463 11.88 23.07 14.87
CA ALA A 463 10.68 23.54 15.56
C ALA A 463 9.70 22.38 15.77
N ARG A 464 9.43 21.59 14.75
CA ARG A 464 8.55 20.41 14.85
C ARG A 464 9.09 19.35 15.84
N LEU A 465 10.42 19.09 15.84
CA LEU A 465 11.02 18.20 16.83
C LEU A 465 10.86 18.75 18.26
N GLN A 466 11.05 20.07 18.42
CA GLN A 466 10.87 20.73 19.72
C GLN A 466 9.44 20.58 20.23
N ASP A 467 8.44 20.66 19.36
CA ASP A 467 7.03 20.42 19.69
C ASP A 467 6.76 18.98 20.13
N ALA A 468 7.36 18.01 19.45
CA ALA A 468 7.22 16.60 19.82
C ALA A 468 7.83 16.29 21.20
N LEU A 469 9.05 16.81 21.47
CA LEU A 469 9.69 16.66 22.78
C LEU A 469 8.89 17.35 23.89
N SER A 470 8.31 18.52 23.57
CA SER A 470 7.48 19.28 24.49
C SER A 470 6.17 18.57 24.83
N ALA A 471 5.54 17.95 23.86
CA ALA A 471 4.33 17.14 24.07
C ALA A 471 4.63 15.94 25.00
N MET A 472 5.74 15.23 24.75
CA MET A 472 6.16 14.13 25.62
C MET A 472 6.44 14.58 27.05
N ALA A 473 7.15 15.71 27.20
CA ALA A 473 7.46 16.30 28.52
C ALA A 473 6.20 16.75 29.25
N TRP A 474 5.24 17.34 28.55
CA TRP A 474 3.98 17.80 29.14
C TRP A 474 3.21 16.64 29.80
N TYR A 475 3.03 15.52 29.07
CA TYR A 475 2.38 14.33 29.61
C TYR A 475 3.18 13.70 30.79
N ALA A 476 4.50 13.78 30.73
CA ALA A 476 5.37 13.25 31.79
C ALA A 476 5.31 14.07 33.11
N MET A 477 5.07 15.36 33.01
CA MET A 477 4.93 16.23 34.19
C MET A 477 3.59 16.01 34.93
N GLY A 478 2.66 15.29 34.31
CA GLY A 478 1.31 15.12 34.84
C GLY A 478 0.42 16.36 34.64
N PRO A 479 -0.80 16.41 35.18
CA PRO A 479 -1.64 17.60 35.04
C PRO A 479 -0.89 18.81 35.59
N GLY A 480 -0.59 19.75 34.66
CA GLY A 480 0.18 20.95 34.97
C GLY A 480 -0.45 21.82 36.08
N PRO A 481 0.29 22.75 36.66
CA PRO A 481 -0.18 23.64 37.73
C PRO A 481 -1.39 24.53 37.41
N GLY A 482 -1.91 24.44 36.16
CA GLY A 482 -3.09 25.17 35.69
C GLY A 482 -4.28 24.30 35.33
N GLY A 483 -4.16 22.96 35.38
CA GLY A 483 -5.31 22.06 35.23
C GLY A 483 -6.37 22.41 36.24
N GLN A 484 -7.60 22.66 35.77
CA GLN A 484 -8.71 23.14 36.61
C GLN A 484 -8.71 22.43 37.95
N ASP A 485 -8.45 23.23 38.96
CA ASP A 485 -8.47 22.85 40.37
C ASP A 485 -9.90 22.40 40.75
N ASP A 486 -10.27 21.21 40.37
CA ASP A 486 -11.45 20.51 40.93
C ASP A 486 -11.17 20.15 42.39
N GLY A 487 -10.65 21.17 43.08
CA GLY A 487 -10.34 21.26 44.50
C GLY A 487 -10.38 19.95 45.26
N GLU A 488 -9.31 19.61 45.98
CA GLU A 488 -9.24 18.53 46.99
C GLU A 488 -9.66 17.10 46.61
N ARG A 489 -10.38 16.90 45.47
CA ARG A 489 -10.88 15.58 45.03
C ARG A 489 -9.87 14.74 44.27
N ASP A 490 -8.83 15.33 43.66
CA ASP A 490 -7.88 14.60 42.78
C ASP A 490 -6.52 14.31 43.45
N ARG A 491 -6.27 14.87 44.65
CA ARG A 491 -5.06 14.54 45.42
C ARG A 491 -5.16 13.13 45.99
N GLY A 492 -4.65 12.16 45.19
CA GLY A 492 -4.63 10.73 45.58
C GLY A 492 -5.16 9.80 44.47
N ARG A 493 -5.61 10.33 43.36
CA ARG A 493 -5.92 9.49 42.21
C ARG A 493 -4.60 9.20 41.49
N PRO A 494 -4.34 7.94 41.10
CA PRO A 494 -3.12 7.65 40.28
C PRO A 494 -3.21 8.37 38.94
N PRO A 495 -2.06 8.83 38.39
CA PRO A 495 -2.03 9.46 37.09
C PRO A 495 -2.57 8.52 36.02
N ARG A 496 -3.23 9.09 34.99
CA ARG A 496 -3.74 8.34 33.88
C ARG A 496 -2.59 7.79 33.03
N PRO A 497 -2.63 6.51 32.64
CA PRO A 497 -1.66 5.97 31.70
C PRO A 497 -1.71 6.73 30.36
N VAL A 498 -0.55 6.94 29.76
CA VAL A 498 -0.40 7.62 28.47
C VAL A 498 0.18 6.66 27.44
N LEU A 499 -0.39 6.62 26.25
CA LEU A 499 0.18 5.93 25.10
C LEU A 499 0.57 6.94 24.04
N LEU A 500 1.83 6.89 23.63
CA LEU A 500 2.42 7.69 22.56
C LEU A 500 2.45 6.82 21.29
N ALA A 501 1.78 7.26 20.24
CA ALA A 501 1.68 6.53 18.98
C ALA A 501 2.10 7.44 17.82
N PRO A 502 3.36 7.39 17.37
CA PRO A 502 3.75 8.00 16.10
C PRO A 502 2.92 7.42 14.95
N PRO A 503 2.85 8.08 13.77
CA PRO A 503 2.12 7.52 12.63
C PRO A 503 2.73 6.17 12.21
N GLN A 504 1.94 5.26 11.66
CA GLN A 504 2.45 3.93 11.27
C GLN A 504 3.61 4.05 10.28
N LEU A 505 3.50 4.93 9.26
CA LEU A 505 4.65 5.32 8.44
C LEU A 505 5.32 6.55 9.08
N TRP A 506 6.29 6.29 9.93
CA TRP A 506 7.05 7.33 10.63
C TRP A 506 8.34 7.65 9.86
N THR A 507 8.40 8.84 9.25
CA THR A 507 9.44 9.22 8.28
C THR A 507 10.67 9.88 8.92
N VAL A 508 10.95 9.58 10.19
CA VAL A 508 12.10 10.13 10.92
C VAL A 508 13.41 9.44 10.53
N ASP A 509 14.47 10.21 10.45
CA ASP A 509 15.83 9.66 10.36
C ASP A 509 16.29 9.04 11.70
N GLY A 510 17.35 8.24 11.65
CA GLY A 510 17.86 7.54 12.84
C GLY A 510 18.27 8.46 13.98
N ARG A 511 18.75 9.68 13.70
CA ARG A 511 19.14 10.66 14.72
C ARG A 511 17.91 11.25 15.41
N THR A 512 16.91 11.62 14.65
CA THR A 512 15.63 12.12 15.18
C THR A 512 14.94 11.05 16.00
N ALA A 513 14.88 9.81 15.48
CA ALA A 513 14.36 8.66 16.22
C ALA A 513 15.10 8.47 17.55
N GLN A 514 16.41 8.48 17.53
CA GLN A 514 17.24 8.36 18.73
C GLN A 514 16.93 9.47 19.74
N THR A 515 16.82 10.74 19.31
CA THR A 515 16.49 11.87 20.20
C THR A 515 15.14 11.68 20.90
N VAL A 516 14.13 11.25 20.15
CA VAL A 516 12.79 10.99 20.71
C VAL A 516 12.82 9.83 21.72
N LEU A 517 13.46 8.70 21.37
CA LEU A 517 13.57 7.54 22.24
C LEU A 517 14.44 7.79 23.47
N GLU A 518 15.55 8.54 23.35
CA GLU A 518 16.35 8.98 24.48
C GLU A 518 15.58 9.92 25.42
N THR A 519 14.72 10.77 24.86
CA THR A 519 13.83 11.62 25.67
C THR A 519 12.83 10.76 26.44
N TYR A 520 12.20 9.79 25.79
CA TYR A 520 11.29 8.83 26.46
C TYR A 520 11.96 8.14 27.65
N VAL A 521 13.13 7.54 27.42
CA VAL A 521 13.92 6.88 28.46
C VAL A 521 14.42 7.86 29.52
N GLY A 522 14.82 9.06 29.11
CA GLY A 522 15.28 10.14 29.99
C GLY A 522 14.21 10.59 30.99
N LEU A 523 12.97 10.72 30.56
CA LEU A 523 11.83 11.07 31.44
C LEU A 523 11.59 9.96 32.49
N ALA A 524 11.71 8.69 32.08
CA ALA A 524 11.62 7.57 33.00
C ALA A 524 12.75 7.53 34.04
N ARG A 525 14.00 7.81 33.64
CA ARG A 525 15.15 7.89 34.55
C ARG A 525 15.02 9.01 35.59
N ARG A 526 14.33 10.07 35.24
CA ARG A 526 14.04 11.19 36.17
C ARG A 526 12.88 10.87 37.12
N GLY A 527 12.20 9.73 36.96
CA GLY A 527 11.04 9.36 37.78
C GLY A 527 9.78 10.13 37.41
N LEU A 528 9.74 10.84 36.28
CA LEU A 528 8.55 11.52 35.79
C LEU A 528 7.58 10.53 35.18
N THR A 529 8.08 9.55 34.47
CA THR A 529 7.27 8.47 33.92
C THR A 529 7.64 7.09 34.48
N ALA A 530 6.68 6.17 34.44
CA ALA A 530 6.90 4.74 34.71
C ALA A 530 6.64 3.94 33.47
N PRO A 531 7.64 3.24 32.90
CA PRO A 531 7.44 2.42 31.75
C PRO A 531 6.31 1.40 31.98
N LEU A 532 5.27 1.44 31.13
CA LEU A 532 4.11 0.55 31.20
C LEU A 532 4.10 -0.36 29.96
N PRO A 533 4.30 -1.69 30.12
CA PRO A 533 4.17 -2.62 29.02
C PRO A 533 2.80 -2.51 28.34
N LEU A 534 2.76 -2.58 27.01
CA LEU A 534 1.54 -2.42 26.21
C LEU A 534 0.41 -3.36 26.65
N GLU A 535 0.74 -4.59 27.03
CA GLU A 535 -0.24 -5.56 27.54
C GLU A 535 -1.00 -5.02 28.75
N ARG A 536 -0.28 -4.38 29.68
CA ARG A 536 -0.91 -3.77 30.85
C ARG A 536 -1.69 -2.51 30.51
N TYR A 537 -1.25 -1.79 29.49
CA TYR A 537 -2.00 -0.65 28.97
C TYR A 537 -3.36 -1.08 28.39
N LEU A 538 -3.39 -2.17 27.63
CA LEU A 538 -4.59 -2.68 26.98
C LEU A 538 -5.51 -3.50 27.89
N ALA A 539 -4.99 -4.02 29.01
CA ALA A 539 -5.75 -4.90 29.91
C ALA A 539 -7.12 -4.35 30.38
N PRO A 540 -7.26 -3.05 30.69
CA PRO A 540 -8.57 -2.50 31.07
C PRO A 540 -9.61 -2.52 29.95
N ALA A 541 -9.18 -2.36 28.67
CA ALA A 541 -10.07 -2.43 27.52
C ALA A 541 -10.54 -3.87 27.23
N ALA A 542 -9.79 -4.87 27.65
CA ALA A 542 -10.15 -6.28 27.57
C ALA A 542 -11.15 -6.72 28.68
N ASP A 543 -11.33 -5.91 29.75
CA ASP A 543 -12.28 -6.23 30.83
C ASP A 543 -13.71 -6.16 30.29
N PRO A 544 -14.51 -7.26 30.40
CA PRO A 544 -15.92 -7.24 30.00
C PRO A 544 -16.79 -6.24 30.77
N ALA A 545 -16.32 -5.80 31.93
CA ALA A 545 -17.00 -4.80 32.77
C ALA A 545 -16.60 -3.36 32.49
N ALA A 546 -15.70 -3.11 31.54
CA ALA A 546 -15.30 -1.76 31.13
C ALA A 546 -16.50 -0.96 30.60
N PRO A 547 -16.54 0.37 30.80
CA PRO A 547 -17.66 1.20 30.39
C PRO A 547 -17.78 1.20 28.84
N ALA A 548 -19.03 1.24 28.35
CA ALA A 548 -19.29 1.38 26.92
C ALA A 548 -19.12 2.83 26.49
N VAL A 549 -18.48 3.05 25.33
CA VAL A 549 -18.23 4.37 24.73
C VAL A 549 -18.68 4.41 23.29
N GLY A 550 -19.09 5.59 22.82
CA GLY A 550 -19.38 5.87 21.42
C GLY A 550 -18.13 6.32 20.65
N LEU A 551 -18.15 6.14 19.34
CA LEU A 551 -17.18 6.78 18.45
C LEU A 551 -17.60 8.22 18.14
N VAL A 552 -16.64 9.10 18.06
CA VAL A 552 -16.80 10.48 17.60
C VAL A 552 -16.08 10.56 16.26
N ASP A 553 -16.70 11.17 15.28
CA ASP A 553 -16.02 11.50 14.03
C ASP A 553 -15.35 12.89 14.17
N PRO A 554 -14.05 12.95 14.38
CA PRO A 554 -13.38 14.24 14.62
C PRO A 554 -13.22 15.08 13.34
N VAL A 555 -13.43 14.51 12.17
CA VAL A 555 -13.27 15.20 10.87
C VAL A 555 -14.53 15.94 10.47
N LEU A 556 -15.68 15.44 10.91
CA LEU A 556 -16.98 16.07 10.62
C LEU A 556 -17.33 17.03 11.77
N GLY A 557 -16.63 18.17 11.85
CA GLY A 557 -17.09 19.29 12.67
C GLY A 557 -18.56 19.59 12.37
N ASP A 558 -19.31 20.05 13.37
CA ASP A 558 -20.75 20.27 13.38
C ASP A 558 -21.32 20.81 12.06
N GLY A 559 -21.56 19.96 11.07
CA GLY A 559 -22.18 20.42 9.82
C GLY A 559 -22.17 19.45 8.65
N VAL A 560 -21.40 18.37 8.68
CA VAL A 560 -21.47 17.36 7.61
C VAL A 560 -22.10 16.09 8.16
N GLY A 561 -23.42 16.11 8.25
CA GLY A 561 -24.21 14.89 8.50
C GLY A 561 -24.00 13.91 7.36
N GLU A 562 -23.98 12.63 7.78
CA GLU A 562 -24.34 11.44 7.01
C GLU A 562 -24.44 11.65 5.50
N PHE A 563 -23.49 11.11 4.72
CA PHE A 563 -23.51 10.99 3.24
C PHE A 563 -24.56 11.89 2.56
N GLY A 564 -24.24 13.17 2.39
CA GLY A 564 -25.10 14.09 1.65
C GLY A 564 -25.23 13.61 0.20
N PRO A 565 -26.39 13.88 -0.46
CA PRO A 565 -26.52 13.64 -1.89
C PRO A 565 -25.42 14.41 -2.64
N PRO A 566 -25.03 13.97 -3.86
CA PRO A 566 -23.96 14.61 -4.62
C PRO A 566 -24.25 16.12 -4.70
N VAL A 567 -23.26 16.91 -4.27
CA VAL A 567 -23.32 18.37 -4.32
C VAL A 567 -23.40 18.78 -5.78
N ASP A 568 -24.43 19.52 -6.12
CA ASP A 568 -24.64 20.07 -7.47
C ASP A 568 -23.50 21.07 -7.76
N ASP A 569 -22.74 20.83 -8.83
CA ASP A 569 -21.51 21.53 -9.26
C ASP A 569 -21.78 22.99 -9.70
N THR A 570 -22.28 23.86 -8.87
CA THR A 570 -22.56 25.23 -9.30
C THR A 570 -22.05 26.38 -8.42
N ASP A 571 -21.26 26.11 -7.36
CA ASP A 571 -20.69 27.23 -6.58
C ASP A 571 -19.14 27.08 -6.45
N ASP A 572 -18.49 28.14 -6.91
CA ASP A 572 -17.03 28.32 -7.11
C ASP A 572 -16.21 28.47 -5.79
N ASP A 573 -16.71 27.91 -4.69
CA ASP A 573 -16.04 27.93 -3.38
C ASP A 573 -15.36 26.58 -3.02
N SER A 574 -15.24 25.68 -4.02
CA SER A 574 -14.73 24.32 -3.84
C SER A 574 -13.21 24.21 -3.70
N SER A 575 -12.46 25.31 -3.81
CA SER A 575 -10.98 25.26 -3.79
C SER A 575 -10.40 25.04 -2.39
N VAL A 576 -11.06 25.47 -1.34
CA VAL A 576 -10.58 25.34 0.05
C VAL A 576 -10.90 23.95 0.61
N ASP A 577 -12.09 23.43 0.34
CA ASP A 577 -12.49 22.08 0.76
C ASP A 577 -11.70 20.99 0.03
N SER A 578 -11.35 21.21 -1.24
CA SER A 578 -10.49 20.31 -2.02
C SER A 578 -9.07 20.27 -1.45
N ALA A 579 -8.50 21.40 -1.08
CA ALA A 579 -7.16 21.47 -0.52
C ALA A 579 -7.06 20.81 0.88
N ILE A 580 -8.16 20.80 1.66
CA ILE A 580 -8.23 20.11 2.95
C ILE A 580 -8.43 18.61 2.76
N ALA A 581 -9.25 18.20 1.79
CA ALA A 581 -9.47 16.80 1.43
C ALA A 581 -8.19 16.15 0.87
N ASP A 582 -7.41 16.87 0.09
CA ASP A 582 -6.14 16.38 -0.46
C ASP A 582 -5.05 16.12 0.61
N ARG A 583 -5.21 16.66 1.83
CA ARG A 583 -4.29 16.47 2.96
C ARG A 583 -4.74 15.40 3.95
N THR A 584 -5.70 14.57 3.63
CA THR A 584 -6.13 13.46 4.50
C THR A 584 -5.36 12.18 4.19
N GLN A 585 -5.12 11.36 5.22
CA GLN A 585 -4.54 10.02 5.05
C GLN A 585 -5.53 9.01 4.44
N ALA A 586 -6.82 9.34 4.37
CA ALA A 586 -7.84 8.45 3.83
C ALA A 586 -7.62 8.17 2.34
N VAL A 587 -7.96 6.96 1.93
CA VAL A 587 -7.88 6.55 0.52
C VAL A 587 -9.00 7.24 -0.27
N PRO A 588 -8.67 7.92 -1.40
CA PRO A 588 -9.68 8.57 -2.22
C PRO A 588 -10.74 7.61 -2.76
N GLY A 589 -11.99 8.05 -2.84
CA GLY A 589 -13.10 7.25 -3.36
C GLY A 589 -12.91 6.75 -4.80
N SER A 590 -12.11 7.44 -5.61
CA SER A 590 -11.70 6.98 -6.95
C SER A 590 -10.95 5.66 -6.93
N LEU A 591 -10.05 5.46 -5.97
CA LEU A 591 -9.32 4.20 -5.81
C LEU A 591 -10.21 3.08 -5.28
N VAL A 592 -11.11 3.39 -4.35
CA VAL A 592 -12.12 2.44 -3.89
C VAL A 592 -13.00 1.97 -5.05
N THR A 593 -13.44 2.90 -5.91
CA THR A 593 -14.21 2.59 -7.13
C THR A 593 -13.40 1.69 -8.08
N LEU A 594 -12.12 2.02 -8.32
CA LEU A 594 -11.23 1.21 -9.15
C LEU A 594 -11.08 -0.21 -8.58
N ALA A 595 -10.92 -0.36 -7.27
CA ALA A 595 -10.87 -1.66 -6.60
C ALA A 595 -12.18 -2.43 -6.76
N GLN A 596 -13.31 -1.77 -6.57
CA GLN A 596 -14.64 -2.37 -6.77
C GLN A 596 -14.85 -2.88 -8.21
N GLU A 597 -14.30 -2.20 -9.21
CA GLU A 597 -14.35 -2.66 -10.61
C GLU A 597 -13.51 -3.93 -10.85
N LEU A 598 -12.44 -4.15 -10.11
CA LEU A 598 -11.57 -5.33 -10.24
C LEU A 598 -12.13 -6.59 -9.56
N ILE A 599 -12.93 -6.41 -8.51
CA ILE A 599 -13.45 -7.52 -7.69
C ILE A 599 -14.28 -8.55 -8.47
N PRO A 600 -15.23 -8.17 -9.36
CA PRO A 600 -16.01 -9.16 -10.10
C PRO A 600 -15.14 -10.10 -10.93
N ALA A 601 -14.14 -9.55 -11.62
CA ALA A 601 -13.22 -10.34 -12.43
C ALA A 601 -12.36 -11.29 -11.58
N GLN A 602 -11.79 -10.80 -10.46
CA GLN A 602 -11.04 -11.64 -9.52
C GLN A 602 -11.93 -12.73 -8.88
N ARG A 603 -13.17 -12.44 -8.57
CA ARG A 603 -14.13 -13.40 -8.02
C ARG A 603 -14.49 -14.48 -9.03
N SER A 604 -14.72 -14.07 -10.28
CA SER A 604 -15.01 -14.99 -11.40
C SER A 604 -13.81 -15.92 -11.66
N LEU A 605 -12.59 -15.37 -11.67
CA LEU A 605 -11.36 -16.14 -11.77
C LEU A 605 -11.26 -17.15 -10.61
N ALA A 606 -11.40 -16.68 -9.37
CA ALA A 606 -11.30 -17.53 -8.19
C ALA A 606 -12.32 -18.68 -8.19
N ALA A 607 -13.56 -18.43 -8.64
CA ALA A 607 -14.60 -19.46 -8.76
C ALA A 607 -14.28 -20.51 -9.83
N SER A 608 -13.47 -20.15 -10.81
CA SER A 608 -13.06 -21.04 -11.90
C SER A 608 -11.82 -21.85 -11.59
N LEU A 609 -10.97 -21.43 -10.66
CA LEU A 609 -9.81 -22.20 -10.22
C LEU A 609 -10.25 -23.39 -9.37
N THR A 610 -9.47 -24.47 -9.39
CA THR A 610 -9.76 -25.65 -8.58
C THR A 610 -8.49 -26.38 -8.17
N ASP A 611 -8.45 -26.78 -6.91
CA ASP A 611 -7.36 -27.58 -6.40
C ASP A 611 -7.50 -29.01 -6.88
N THR A 612 -6.41 -29.62 -7.28
CA THR A 612 -6.34 -31.02 -7.66
C THR A 612 -5.42 -31.77 -6.69
N PRO A 613 -5.73 -33.04 -6.39
CA PRO A 613 -4.88 -33.83 -5.48
C PRO A 613 -3.42 -33.82 -5.96
N ASN A 614 -2.49 -33.50 -5.03
CA ASN A 614 -1.06 -33.41 -5.28
C ASN A 614 -0.63 -32.29 -6.25
N ALA A 615 -1.46 -31.29 -6.46
CA ALA A 615 -1.03 -30.09 -7.18
C ALA A 615 0.08 -29.36 -6.39
N PRO A 616 1.11 -28.87 -7.06
CA PRO A 616 2.17 -28.12 -6.37
C PRO A 616 1.75 -26.72 -5.93
N LEU A 617 0.57 -26.26 -6.34
CA LEU A 617 0.04 -24.92 -6.11
C LEU A 617 -1.45 -25.00 -5.83
N THR A 618 -1.90 -24.39 -4.75
CA THR A 618 -3.31 -24.25 -4.38
C THR A 618 -3.91 -22.96 -4.95
N THR A 619 -5.24 -22.91 -5.03
CA THR A 619 -5.97 -21.69 -5.43
C THR A 619 -5.67 -20.52 -4.49
N THR A 620 -5.53 -20.79 -3.20
CA THR A 620 -5.19 -19.75 -2.21
C THR A 620 -3.80 -19.21 -2.45
N GLU A 621 -2.79 -20.05 -2.58
CA GLU A 621 -1.41 -19.64 -2.86
C GLU A 621 -1.30 -18.85 -4.17
N TYR A 622 -2.06 -19.24 -5.20
CA TYR A 622 -2.08 -18.55 -6.48
C TYR A 622 -2.69 -17.14 -6.41
N LEU A 623 -3.80 -16.97 -5.67
CA LEU A 623 -4.56 -15.72 -5.64
C LEU A 623 -4.14 -14.75 -4.52
N THR A 624 -3.49 -15.23 -3.45
CA THR A 624 -3.13 -14.38 -2.31
C THR A 624 -2.29 -13.17 -2.69
N PRO A 625 -1.27 -13.24 -3.57
CA PRO A 625 -0.52 -12.06 -3.99
C PRO A 625 -1.41 -10.99 -4.65
N LEU A 626 -2.34 -11.39 -5.53
CA LEU A 626 -3.26 -10.46 -6.20
C LEU A 626 -4.25 -9.80 -5.23
N ARG A 627 -4.67 -10.50 -4.18
CA ARG A 627 -5.51 -9.96 -3.10
C ARG A 627 -4.73 -8.96 -2.25
N ARG A 628 -3.48 -9.28 -1.93
CA ARG A 628 -2.57 -8.37 -1.22
C ARG A 628 -2.27 -7.11 -2.04
N ASP A 629 -2.22 -7.21 -3.37
CA ASP A 629 -2.05 -6.04 -4.24
C ASP A 629 -3.25 -5.09 -4.18
N LEU A 630 -4.49 -5.60 -4.02
CA LEU A 630 -5.66 -4.75 -3.73
C LEU A 630 -5.49 -4.00 -2.39
N LEU A 631 -4.98 -4.67 -1.35
CA LEU A 631 -4.72 -4.02 -0.06
C LEU A 631 -3.62 -2.96 -0.18
N ARG A 632 -2.53 -3.24 -0.91
CA ARG A 632 -1.46 -2.27 -1.20
C ARG A 632 -1.97 -1.06 -1.99
N MET A 633 -2.94 -1.25 -2.88
CA MET A 633 -3.61 -0.15 -3.61
C MET A 633 -4.42 0.74 -2.66
N LEU A 634 -4.97 0.17 -1.59
CA LEU A 634 -5.74 0.87 -0.57
C LEU A 634 -4.90 1.26 0.66
N SER A 635 -3.59 1.36 0.51
CA SER A 635 -2.68 1.79 1.58
C SER A 635 -2.83 3.28 1.86
N THR A 636 -2.75 3.64 3.14
CA THR A 636 -2.67 5.03 3.60
C THR A 636 -1.24 5.57 3.63
N ALA A 637 -0.25 4.71 3.42
CA ALA A 637 1.16 5.08 3.46
C ALA A 637 1.52 6.14 2.41
N GLY A 638 2.27 7.17 2.80
CA GLY A 638 2.65 8.30 1.96
C GLY A 638 1.52 9.29 1.67
N ARG A 639 0.37 9.20 2.39
CA ARG A 639 -0.76 10.12 2.26
C ARG A 639 -0.78 11.12 3.42
N GLY A 640 -1.30 12.32 3.16
CA GLY A 640 -1.40 13.40 4.15
C GLY A 640 -0.16 14.31 4.24
N GLY A 641 0.88 14.02 3.45
CA GLY A 641 2.11 14.80 3.33
C GLY A 641 2.45 15.16 1.89
N ALA A 642 3.69 15.55 1.64
CA ALA A 642 4.19 15.93 0.31
C ALA A 642 4.16 14.76 -0.69
N GLU A 643 4.25 13.51 -0.23
CA GLU A 643 4.26 12.31 -1.06
C GLU A 643 2.86 11.86 -1.51
N THR A 644 1.78 12.57 -1.14
CA THR A 644 0.39 12.17 -1.43
C THR A 644 0.14 11.92 -2.92
N ALA A 645 0.63 12.80 -3.80
CA ALA A 645 0.46 12.64 -5.24
C ALA A 645 1.19 11.39 -5.77
N ARG A 646 2.41 11.15 -5.31
CA ARG A 646 3.19 9.95 -5.66
C ARG A 646 2.51 8.67 -5.17
N ALA A 647 1.96 8.67 -3.96
CA ALA A 647 1.20 7.54 -3.41
C ALA A 647 -0.07 7.26 -4.22
N GLN A 648 -0.74 8.32 -4.71
CA GLN A 648 -1.91 8.21 -5.58
C GLN A 648 -1.54 7.57 -6.92
N ASP A 649 -0.52 8.09 -7.61
CA ASP A 649 -0.04 7.56 -8.89
C ASP A 649 0.36 6.08 -8.76
N ALA A 650 1.10 5.74 -7.71
CA ALA A 650 1.51 4.36 -7.43
C ALA A 650 0.33 3.41 -7.18
N ALA A 651 -0.73 3.87 -6.51
CA ALA A 651 -1.94 3.09 -6.30
C ALA A 651 -2.71 2.86 -7.62
N GLU A 652 -2.77 3.87 -8.49
CA GLU A 652 -3.38 3.74 -9.82
C GLU A 652 -2.59 2.80 -10.73
N ASP A 653 -1.25 2.86 -10.69
CA ASP A 653 -0.39 1.92 -11.41
C ASP A 653 -0.64 0.48 -10.97
N ARG A 654 -0.79 0.23 -9.67
CA ARG A 654 -1.18 -1.08 -9.14
C ARG A 654 -2.52 -1.55 -9.67
N GLY A 655 -3.52 -0.66 -9.71
CA GLY A 655 -4.83 -0.97 -10.28
C GLY A 655 -4.74 -1.35 -11.76
N ARG A 656 -3.91 -0.65 -12.54
CA ARG A 656 -3.65 -0.95 -13.96
C ARG A 656 -2.96 -2.31 -14.15
N ALA A 657 -1.93 -2.58 -13.35
CA ALA A 657 -1.21 -3.86 -13.37
C ALA A 657 -2.11 -5.03 -12.98
N LEU A 658 -2.92 -4.89 -11.94
CA LEU A 658 -3.89 -5.90 -11.52
C LEU A 658 -4.91 -6.20 -12.62
N ARG A 659 -5.48 -5.17 -13.25
CA ARG A 659 -6.43 -5.34 -14.36
C ARG A 659 -5.80 -6.11 -15.50
N ARG A 660 -4.60 -5.71 -15.93
CA ARG A 660 -3.87 -6.39 -17.00
C ARG A 660 -3.60 -7.85 -16.66
N SER A 661 -3.09 -8.13 -15.46
CA SER A 661 -2.83 -9.48 -15.00
C SER A 661 -4.07 -10.37 -15.01
N VAL A 662 -5.21 -9.88 -14.54
CA VAL A 662 -6.47 -10.64 -14.56
C VAL A 662 -6.94 -10.91 -15.99
N ASP A 663 -6.84 -9.92 -16.89
CA ASP A 663 -7.18 -10.08 -18.31
C ASP A 663 -6.27 -11.13 -18.98
N GLU A 664 -4.99 -11.14 -18.70
CA GLU A 664 -4.02 -12.13 -19.19
C GLU A 664 -4.33 -13.53 -18.67
N GLN A 665 -4.74 -13.67 -17.41
CA GLN A 665 -5.16 -14.96 -16.85
C GLN A 665 -6.42 -15.49 -17.52
N PHE A 666 -7.38 -14.64 -17.86
CA PHE A 666 -8.53 -15.03 -18.67
C PHE A 666 -8.13 -15.43 -20.09
N ALA A 667 -7.20 -14.70 -20.69
CA ALA A 667 -6.69 -15.00 -22.03
C ALA A 667 -5.84 -16.28 -22.09
N ALA A 668 -5.22 -16.70 -20.97
CA ALA A 668 -4.40 -17.90 -20.87
C ALA A 668 -5.19 -19.20 -20.96
N VAL A 669 -6.54 -19.14 -20.87
CA VAL A 669 -7.42 -20.31 -20.98
C VAL A 669 -8.25 -20.17 -22.26
N THR A 670 -7.93 -20.96 -23.30
CA THR A 670 -8.47 -20.74 -24.64
C THR A 670 -8.85 -22.04 -25.34
N VAL A 671 -9.65 -21.92 -26.40
CA VAL A 671 -9.86 -22.97 -27.39
C VAL A 671 -8.80 -22.84 -28.47
N LEU A 672 -8.14 -23.91 -28.83
CA LEU A 672 -7.20 -23.92 -29.96
C LEU A 672 -7.94 -23.91 -31.27
N GLU A 673 -7.60 -22.95 -32.14
CA GLU A 673 -8.15 -22.90 -33.48
C GLU A 673 -7.65 -24.10 -34.32
N PRO A 674 -8.55 -24.88 -34.92
CA PRO A 674 -8.15 -25.95 -35.83
C PRO A 674 -7.52 -25.33 -37.11
N GLY A 675 -6.32 -25.77 -37.47
CA GLY A 675 -5.59 -25.26 -38.66
C GLY A 675 -6.23 -25.59 -40.00
N ALA A 676 -7.39 -26.21 -40.05
CA ALA A 676 -8.12 -26.59 -41.27
C ALA A 676 -9.62 -26.82 -40.99
N THR A 677 -10.45 -26.71 -42.03
CA THR A 677 -11.88 -27.04 -41.99
C THR A 677 -12.11 -28.48 -41.49
N TYR A 678 -12.94 -28.66 -40.48
CA TYR A 678 -13.34 -29.94 -39.97
C TYR A 678 -14.25 -30.64 -40.95
N THR A 679 -13.83 -31.82 -41.44
CA THR A 679 -14.69 -32.69 -42.29
C THR A 679 -15.24 -33.81 -41.42
N LEU A 680 -16.52 -33.79 -41.15
CA LEU A 680 -17.22 -34.84 -40.41
C LEU A 680 -17.45 -36.06 -41.30
N ALA A 681 -17.13 -37.24 -40.80
CA ALA A 681 -17.26 -38.48 -41.53
C ALA A 681 -18.75 -38.91 -41.69
N SER A 682 -19.63 -38.43 -40.79
CA SER A 682 -21.09 -38.67 -40.83
C SER A 682 -21.82 -37.47 -40.20
N ALA A 683 -23.12 -37.37 -40.41
CA ALA A 683 -24.00 -36.38 -39.82
C ALA A 683 -23.92 -36.35 -38.26
N GLN A 684 -23.60 -37.44 -37.63
CA GLN A 684 -23.55 -37.64 -36.16
C GLN A 684 -22.13 -37.79 -35.63
N SER A 685 -21.13 -37.30 -36.32
CA SER A 685 -19.75 -37.36 -35.83
C SER A 685 -19.51 -36.27 -34.81
N PRO A 686 -18.86 -36.56 -33.64
CA PRO A 686 -18.58 -35.55 -32.68
C PRO A 686 -17.55 -34.54 -33.17
N LEU A 687 -17.76 -33.26 -32.85
CA LEU A 687 -16.75 -32.23 -32.99
C LEU A 687 -15.68 -32.41 -31.93
N LEU A 688 -14.41 -32.40 -32.33
CA LEU A 688 -13.27 -32.43 -31.40
C LEU A 688 -12.76 -31.02 -31.17
N ILE A 689 -12.97 -30.53 -29.97
CA ILE A 689 -12.51 -29.22 -29.53
C ILE A 689 -11.33 -29.42 -28.59
N VAL A 690 -10.25 -28.69 -28.80
CA VAL A 690 -9.09 -28.75 -27.91
C VAL A 690 -9.06 -27.45 -27.07
N ALA A 691 -9.28 -27.61 -25.79
CA ALA A 691 -9.12 -26.54 -24.82
C ALA A 691 -7.70 -26.57 -24.26
N ARG A 692 -7.09 -25.38 -24.08
CA ARG A 692 -5.75 -25.19 -23.52
C ARG A 692 -5.84 -24.32 -22.27
N ASN A 693 -5.11 -24.68 -21.25
CA ASN A 693 -4.90 -23.94 -20.05
C ASN A 693 -3.39 -23.72 -19.87
N ASP A 694 -2.94 -22.48 -19.99
CA ASP A 694 -1.53 -22.09 -19.80
C ASP A 694 -1.22 -21.72 -18.34
N LEU A 695 -2.26 -21.60 -17.49
CA LEU A 695 -2.09 -21.32 -16.07
C LEU A 695 -1.45 -22.50 -15.32
N PRO A 696 -0.68 -22.26 -14.26
CA PRO A 696 -0.05 -23.30 -13.46
C PRO A 696 -1.02 -24.04 -12.53
N ILE A 697 -2.29 -23.71 -12.56
CA ILE A 697 -3.36 -24.26 -11.73
C ILE A 697 -4.48 -24.81 -12.61
N SER A 698 -5.24 -25.78 -12.11
CA SER A 698 -6.39 -26.35 -12.83
C SER A 698 -7.56 -25.36 -12.90
N VAL A 699 -8.22 -25.29 -14.06
CA VAL A 699 -9.33 -24.40 -14.32
C VAL A 699 -10.60 -25.19 -14.65
N ARG A 700 -11.70 -24.88 -13.99
CA ARG A 700 -13.05 -25.30 -14.34
C ARG A 700 -13.63 -24.28 -15.31
N ALA A 701 -13.96 -24.74 -16.49
CA ALA A 701 -14.53 -23.90 -17.53
C ALA A 701 -15.76 -24.56 -18.16
N GLN A 702 -16.68 -23.76 -18.63
CA GLN A 702 -17.82 -24.20 -19.44
C GLN A 702 -17.53 -23.94 -20.90
N LEU A 703 -18.00 -24.82 -21.75
CA LEU A 703 -17.89 -24.67 -23.20
C LEU A 703 -19.19 -24.06 -23.72
N LYS A 704 -19.09 -22.87 -24.32
CA LYS A 704 -20.19 -22.17 -24.96
C LYS A 704 -20.07 -22.30 -26.47
N ILE A 705 -21.12 -22.81 -27.09
CA ILE A 705 -21.14 -23.10 -28.52
C ILE A 705 -22.29 -22.34 -29.16
N GLN A 706 -21.99 -21.57 -30.17
CA GLN A 706 -22.98 -20.86 -31.00
C GLN A 706 -22.94 -21.45 -32.40
N ALA A 707 -23.95 -22.21 -32.72
CA ALA A 707 -24.13 -22.79 -34.06
C ALA A 707 -25.35 -22.20 -34.76
N PRO A 708 -25.41 -22.26 -36.09
CA PRO A 708 -26.63 -21.95 -36.83
C PRO A 708 -27.79 -22.84 -36.38
N THR A 709 -29.03 -22.35 -36.54
CA THR A 709 -30.27 -23.03 -36.07
C THR A 709 -30.52 -24.41 -36.70
N GLU A 710 -29.79 -24.75 -37.75
CA GLU A 710 -29.88 -26.01 -38.47
C GLU A 710 -28.94 -27.11 -37.92
N VAL A 711 -28.18 -26.80 -36.89
CA VAL A 711 -27.22 -27.74 -36.25
C VAL A 711 -27.64 -27.96 -34.82
N GLU A 712 -27.94 -29.19 -34.44
CA GLU A 712 -28.19 -29.56 -33.07
C GLU A 712 -26.87 -29.97 -32.40
N ILE A 713 -26.42 -29.18 -31.40
CA ILE A 713 -25.20 -29.46 -30.65
C ILE A 713 -25.62 -29.80 -29.22
N THR A 714 -25.21 -30.96 -28.77
CA THR A 714 -25.43 -31.40 -27.38
C THR A 714 -24.15 -31.22 -26.57
N GLY A 715 -24.19 -30.38 -25.53
CA GLY A 715 -23.02 -30.19 -24.65
C GLY A 715 -22.62 -28.71 -24.46
N ASP A 716 -23.47 -27.79 -24.95
CA ASP A 716 -23.39 -26.36 -24.58
C ASP A 716 -23.60 -26.24 -23.06
N GLY A 717 -22.71 -25.48 -22.41
CA GLY A 717 -22.74 -25.26 -20.95
C GLY A 717 -22.22 -26.44 -20.10
N ASN A 718 -21.66 -27.48 -20.67
CA ASN A 718 -21.00 -28.54 -19.88
C ASN A 718 -19.72 -28.02 -19.24
N GLU A 719 -19.48 -28.44 -17.99
CA GLU A 719 -18.29 -28.09 -17.21
C GLU A 719 -17.14 -29.08 -17.50
N TYR A 720 -15.96 -28.52 -17.65
CA TYR A 720 -14.72 -29.27 -17.90
C TYR A 720 -13.60 -28.76 -17.00
N VAL A 721 -12.84 -29.67 -16.39
CA VAL A 721 -11.61 -29.35 -15.67
C VAL A 721 -10.44 -29.43 -16.65
N LEU A 722 -9.76 -28.31 -16.83
CA LEU A 722 -8.55 -28.20 -17.64
C LEU A 722 -7.32 -28.36 -16.75
N PRO A 723 -6.38 -29.26 -17.05
CA PRO A 723 -5.21 -29.47 -16.22
C PRO A 723 -4.25 -28.28 -16.29
N PRO A 724 -3.39 -28.08 -15.25
CA PRO A 724 -2.38 -27.02 -15.25
C PRO A 724 -1.43 -27.14 -16.46
N ARG A 725 -1.11 -26.04 -17.12
CA ARG A 725 -0.19 -25.97 -18.27
C ARG A 725 -0.43 -27.10 -19.28
N GLY A 726 -1.69 -27.40 -19.54
CA GLY A 726 -2.08 -28.56 -20.31
C GLY A 726 -3.23 -28.31 -21.27
N THR A 727 -3.55 -29.38 -22.04
CA THR A 727 -4.64 -29.36 -22.98
C THR A 727 -5.64 -30.48 -22.66
N ARG A 728 -6.90 -30.22 -22.93
CA ARG A 728 -7.98 -31.23 -22.87
C ARG A 728 -8.72 -31.30 -24.17
N GLN A 729 -8.86 -32.52 -24.69
CA GLN A 729 -9.68 -32.78 -25.85
C GLN A 729 -11.13 -33.05 -25.42
N ILE A 730 -12.05 -32.27 -25.95
CA ILE A 730 -13.47 -32.28 -25.64
C ILE A 730 -14.20 -32.83 -26.88
N GLN A 731 -14.98 -33.88 -26.70
CA GLN A 731 -15.84 -34.43 -27.75
C GLN A 731 -17.25 -33.87 -27.56
N VAL A 732 -17.69 -33.09 -28.52
CA VAL A 732 -19.02 -32.48 -28.54
C VAL A 732 -19.89 -33.20 -29.58
N PRO A 733 -20.92 -33.92 -29.15
CA PRO A 733 -21.86 -34.52 -30.09
C PRO A 733 -22.56 -33.44 -30.90
N ALA A 734 -22.50 -33.59 -32.22
CA ALA A 734 -23.16 -32.69 -33.17
C ALA A 734 -23.97 -33.50 -34.16
N ASP A 735 -25.19 -33.06 -34.47
CA ASP A 735 -26.02 -33.62 -35.52
C ASP A 735 -26.21 -32.55 -36.60
N ILE A 736 -25.59 -32.83 -37.78
CA ILE A 736 -25.53 -31.88 -38.91
C ILE A 736 -26.17 -32.53 -40.13
N GLU A 737 -27.38 -32.16 -40.41
CA GLU A 737 -28.16 -32.76 -41.50
C GLU A 737 -27.78 -32.23 -42.93
N PHE A 738 -26.95 -31.27 -43.07
CA PHE A 738 -26.68 -30.58 -44.33
C PHE A 738 -25.22 -30.73 -44.80
N SER A 739 -25.05 -30.86 -46.11
CA SER A 739 -23.73 -30.93 -46.77
C SER A 739 -23.30 -29.56 -47.26
N ARG A 740 -23.05 -28.63 -46.33
CA ARG A 740 -22.45 -27.31 -46.62
C ARG A 740 -21.45 -26.94 -45.54
N GLU A 741 -20.59 -25.99 -45.83
CA GLU A 741 -19.72 -25.42 -44.86
C GLU A 741 -20.52 -24.56 -43.88
N LEU A 742 -20.35 -24.82 -42.60
CA LEU A 742 -21.02 -24.12 -41.50
C LEU A 742 -19.94 -23.53 -40.58
N ASP A 743 -20.18 -22.32 -40.09
CA ASP A 743 -19.35 -21.65 -39.11
C ASP A 743 -19.95 -21.87 -37.69
N VAL A 744 -19.18 -22.52 -36.84
CA VAL A 744 -19.51 -22.78 -35.43
C VAL A 744 -18.57 -21.95 -34.58
N ARG A 745 -19.13 -21.06 -33.73
CA ARG A 745 -18.35 -20.28 -32.80
C ARG A 745 -18.26 -20.97 -31.47
N VAL A 746 -17.05 -21.09 -30.97
CA VAL A 746 -16.75 -21.80 -29.72
C VAL A 746 -15.95 -20.88 -28.80
N GLN A 747 -16.35 -20.81 -27.54
CA GLN A 747 -15.67 -20.06 -26.52
C GLN A 747 -15.71 -20.80 -25.19
N LEU A 748 -14.65 -20.70 -24.41
CA LEU A 748 -14.68 -21.08 -23.00
C LEU A 748 -15.23 -19.91 -22.17
N THR A 749 -15.95 -20.26 -21.13
CA THR A 749 -16.38 -19.28 -20.12
C THR A 749 -16.10 -19.82 -18.73
N THR A 750 -16.00 -18.93 -17.76
CA THR A 750 -16.05 -19.27 -16.34
C THR A 750 -17.44 -19.85 -15.98
N LEU A 751 -17.62 -20.30 -14.75
CA LEU A 751 -18.89 -20.87 -14.29
C LEU A 751 -20.03 -19.83 -14.21
N ASP A 752 -19.68 -18.55 -14.05
CA ASP A 752 -20.61 -17.41 -14.06
C ASP A 752 -20.82 -16.79 -15.44
N GLY A 753 -20.18 -17.35 -16.46
CA GLY A 753 -20.36 -16.96 -17.87
C GLY A 753 -19.39 -15.90 -18.38
N THR A 754 -18.37 -15.49 -17.58
CA THR A 754 -17.32 -14.58 -18.04
C THR A 754 -16.47 -15.25 -19.13
N PRO A 755 -16.19 -14.59 -20.28
CA PRO A 755 -15.39 -15.18 -21.36
C PRO A 755 -13.97 -15.53 -20.92
N LEU A 756 -13.49 -16.70 -21.34
CA LEU A 756 -12.11 -17.15 -21.21
C LEU A 756 -11.51 -17.26 -22.61
N GLY A 757 -10.41 -16.57 -22.83
CA GLY A 757 -9.76 -16.49 -24.13
C GLY A 757 -10.65 -15.89 -25.23
N GLU A 758 -10.14 -15.91 -26.44
CA GLU A 758 -10.87 -15.42 -27.61
C GLU A 758 -11.89 -16.44 -28.13
N GLN A 759 -12.95 -15.94 -28.74
CA GLN A 759 -13.93 -16.76 -29.42
C GLN A 759 -13.33 -17.33 -30.70
N VAL A 760 -13.35 -18.67 -30.87
CA VAL A 760 -12.76 -19.35 -32.01
C VAL A 760 -13.86 -19.74 -33.01
N HIS A 761 -13.59 -19.53 -34.29
CA HIS A 761 -14.43 -19.89 -35.43
C HIS A 761 -13.99 -21.23 -35.98
N ILE A 762 -14.89 -22.21 -35.99
CA ILE A 762 -14.64 -23.56 -36.51
C ILE A 762 -15.49 -23.77 -37.73
N SER A 763 -14.85 -23.80 -38.91
CA SER A 763 -15.51 -24.20 -40.14
C SER A 763 -15.70 -25.71 -40.20
N VAL A 764 -16.94 -26.15 -40.27
CA VAL A 764 -17.31 -27.57 -40.29
C VAL A 764 -17.97 -27.90 -41.58
N ASN A 765 -17.47 -28.93 -42.30
CA ASN A 765 -18.07 -29.48 -43.51
C ASN A 765 -18.56 -30.91 -43.25
N SER A 766 -19.84 -31.17 -43.42
CA SER A 766 -20.42 -32.48 -43.25
C SER A 766 -20.57 -33.19 -44.61
N ASN A 767 -20.00 -34.38 -44.70
CA ASN A 767 -20.17 -35.25 -45.87
C ASN A 767 -21.42 -36.14 -45.68
N ALA A 768 -22.61 -35.53 -45.78
CA ALA A 768 -23.87 -36.22 -45.61
C ALA A 768 -24.24 -37.13 -46.83
N TYR A 769 -23.24 -37.71 -47.51
CA TYR A 769 -23.49 -38.71 -48.57
C TYR A 769 -24.00 -40.05 -48.06
N GLY A 770 -24.18 -40.25 -46.75
CA GLY A 770 -24.59 -41.52 -46.12
C GLY A 770 -25.90 -42.11 -46.66
N ASN A 771 -26.83 -41.27 -47.14
CA ASN A 771 -28.12 -41.74 -47.61
C ASN A 771 -28.19 -41.89 -49.15
N ILE A 772 -27.30 -41.26 -49.89
CA ILE A 772 -27.30 -41.40 -51.36
C ILE A 772 -26.75 -42.74 -51.84
N ILE A 773 -25.75 -43.27 -51.13
CA ILE A 773 -25.18 -44.62 -51.48
C ILE A 773 -26.19 -45.76 -51.29
N PRO A 774 -26.90 -45.90 -50.16
CA PRO A 774 -27.89 -46.93 -50.03
C PRO A 774 -29.08 -46.73 -50.97
N ILE A 775 -29.52 -45.48 -51.19
CA ILE A 775 -30.61 -45.22 -52.17
C ILE A 775 -30.13 -45.51 -53.57
N ALA A 776 -28.94 -45.10 -53.97
CA ALA A 776 -28.37 -45.48 -55.27
C ALA A 776 -28.23 -47.04 -55.41
N THR A 777 -27.74 -47.67 -54.32
CA THR A 777 -27.61 -49.14 -54.30
C THR A 777 -28.96 -49.83 -54.41
N ILE A 778 -30.00 -49.33 -53.75
CA ILE A 778 -31.38 -49.87 -53.85
C ILE A 778 -31.95 -49.64 -55.27
N VAL A 779 -31.77 -48.48 -55.86
CA VAL A 779 -32.25 -48.16 -57.22
C VAL A 779 -31.49 -48.97 -58.23
N PHE A 780 -30.15 -49.08 -58.14
CA PHE A 780 -29.40 -49.93 -59.07
C PHE A 780 -29.65 -51.42 -58.82
N GLY A 781 -29.80 -51.86 -57.58
CA GLY A 781 -30.23 -53.23 -57.24
C GLY A 781 -31.61 -53.51 -57.75
N GLY A 782 -32.58 -52.64 -57.61
CA GLY A 782 -33.93 -52.77 -58.18
C GLY A 782 -33.95 -52.79 -59.69
N LEU A 783 -33.16 -51.95 -60.33
CA LEU A 783 -33.00 -51.92 -61.81
C LEU A 783 -32.38 -53.22 -62.27
N LEU A 784 -31.35 -53.76 -61.59
CA LEU A 784 -30.77 -55.04 -61.93
C LEU A 784 -31.78 -56.22 -61.80
N LEU A 785 -32.60 -56.21 -60.73
CA LEU A 785 -33.65 -57.20 -60.51
C LEU A 785 -34.72 -57.11 -61.62
N VAL A 786 -35.14 -55.93 -62.03
CA VAL A 786 -36.08 -55.75 -63.12
C VAL A 786 -35.48 -56.21 -64.44
N LEU A 787 -34.22 -55.91 -64.68
CA LEU A 787 -33.52 -56.37 -65.91
C LEU A 787 -33.35 -57.93 -65.90
N ALA A 788 -32.96 -58.49 -64.76
CA ALA A 788 -32.83 -59.90 -64.53
C ALA A 788 -34.23 -60.63 -64.69
N GLY A 789 -35.24 -60.05 -64.05
CA GLY A 789 -36.62 -60.50 -64.19
C GLY A 789 -37.14 -60.49 -65.63
N ARG A 790 -36.84 -59.41 -66.32
CA ARG A 790 -37.16 -59.27 -67.77
C ARG A 790 -36.41 -60.29 -68.66
N ARG A 791 -35.15 -60.55 -68.33
CA ARG A 791 -34.32 -61.55 -68.99
C ARG A 791 -34.83 -63.00 -68.74
N ALA A 792 -35.16 -63.31 -67.47
CA ALA A 792 -35.77 -64.55 -67.09
C ALA A 792 -37.14 -64.76 -67.77
N TRP A 793 -37.97 -63.70 -67.84
CA TRP A 793 -39.25 -63.71 -68.53
C TRP A 793 -39.10 -63.96 -70.05
N HIS A 794 -38.11 -63.29 -70.66
CA HIS A 794 -37.81 -63.55 -72.13
C HIS A 794 -37.31 -64.99 -72.35
N ARG A 795 -36.58 -65.59 -71.44
CA ARG A 795 -36.15 -67.00 -71.50
C ARG A 795 -37.35 -68.02 -71.38
N ILE A 796 -38.26 -67.69 -70.46
CA ILE A 796 -39.43 -68.53 -70.27
C ILE A 796 -40.41 -68.44 -71.46
N LYS A 797 -40.49 -67.33 -72.18
CA LYS A 797 -41.34 -67.16 -73.36
C LYS A 797 -40.68 -67.50 -74.67
N GLY A 798 -39.47 -68.12 -74.61
CA GLY A 798 -38.85 -68.71 -75.82
C GLY A 798 -38.43 -67.66 -76.90
N ARG A 799 -38.30 -66.38 -76.59
CA ARG A 799 -37.79 -65.40 -77.56
C ARG A 799 -36.26 -65.32 -77.41
N PRO A 800 -35.50 -65.34 -78.53
CA PRO A 800 -34.05 -65.26 -78.47
C PRO A 800 -33.63 -63.88 -78.00
N ASP A 801 -32.55 -63.87 -77.11
CA ASP A 801 -31.96 -62.63 -76.50
C ASP A 801 -31.12 -61.96 -77.60
N PRO A 802 -31.35 -60.68 -77.95
CA PRO A 802 -30.54 -59.97 -78.95
C PRO A 802 -29.04 -59.87 -78.61
N ALA A 803 -28.62 -60.26 -77.37
CA ALA A 803 -27.20 -60.32 -76.97
C ALA A 803 -26.50 -61.60 -77.42
N ASP A 804 -27.22 -62.64 -77.84
CA ASP A 804 -26.64 -63.94 -78.28
C ASP A 804 -26.34 -63.94 -79.82
N GLU A 805 -26.75 -62.91 -80.54
CA GLU A 805 -26.56 -62.86 -81.97
C GLU A 805 -25.23 -62.40 -82.46
N ARG A 806 -24.31 -62.05 -81.51
CA ARG A 806 -22.97 -61.53 -81.92
C ARG A 806 -21.84 -62.27 -81.22
N ARG A 807 -21.76 -63.59 -81.50
CA ARG A 807 -20.51 -64.30 -81.27
C ARG A 807 -20.01 -64.88 -82.56
N PRO A 808 -18.88 -64.45 -83.09
CA PRO A 808 -18.21 -65.18 -84.23
C PRO A 808 -17.59 -66.42 -83.56
N VAL A 809 -17.93 -67.53 -84.21
CA VAL A 809 -17.35 -68.88 -84.03
C VAL A 809 -15.92 -68.84 -84.50
N ILE A 810 -15.00 -69.10 -83.68
CA ILE A 810 -13.58 -69.34 -83.99
C ILE A 810 -13.31 -70.74 -83.46
N SER A 811 -13.05 -71.70 -84.35
CA SER A 811 -12.61 -73.06 -84.06
C SER A 811 -11.13 -73.05 -83.69
N PRO A 812 -10.66 -74.01 -82.85
CA PRO A 812 -9.30 -74.07 -82.41
C PRO A 812 -8.39 -74.74 -83.39
N PRO A 813 -7.08 -74.45 -83.30
CA PRO A 813 -6.08 -75.52 -83.54
C PRO A 813 -5.22 -75.72 -82.29
N ASP A 814 -4.88 -76.99 -82.12
CA ASP A 814 -3.96 -77.60 -81.18
C ASP A 814 -2.57 -76.96 -81.14
N ARG A 815 -2.01 -76.84 -79.99
CA ARG A 815 -0.76 -77.47 -79.61
C ARG A 815 -0.14 -76.74 -78.42
N PHE A 816 0.16 -77.54 -77.46
CA PHE A 816 0.95 -77.24 -76.28
C PHE A 816 2.34 -76.78 -76.65
N VAL A 817 2.81 -75.66 -76.02
CA VAL A 817 4.17 -75.44 -75.66
C VAL A 817 4.19 -74.58 -74.33
N HIS A 818 4.78 -75.22 -73.35
CA HIS A 818 5.07 -74.55 -72.03
C HIS A 818 5.97 -73.35 -72.25
N ALA A 819 5.55 -72.14 -71.77
CA ALA A 819 6.41 -71.07 -71.39
C ALA A 819 5.93 -70.50 -70.07
N PRO A 820 6.85 -70.21 -69.16
CA PRO A 820 6.47 -69.72 -67.80
C PRO A 820 5.96 -68.27 -67.90
N PRO A 821 5.08 -67.89 -66.96
CA PRO A 821 4.48 -66.53 -66.94
C PRO A 821 5.54 -65.49 -66.65
N PRO A 822 5.46 -64.29 -67.26
CA PRO A 822 6.32 -63.17 -66.95
C PRO A 822 5.90 -62.61 -65.54
N SER A 823 6.88 -62.47 -64.68
CA SER A 823 6.78 -61.82 -63.43
C SER A 823 6.47 -60.33 -63.66
N VAL A 824 5.29 -59.89 -63.19
CA VAL A 824 4.96 -58.46 -63.10
C VAL A 824 5.78 -57.85 -61.98
N VAL A 825 6.79 -57.14 -62.40
CA VAL A 825 7.56 -56.27 -61.46
C VAL A 825 6.66 -55.07 -61.14
N VAL A 826 6.00 -55.10 -59.98
CA VAL A 826 5.42 -53.96 -59.35
C VAL A 826 6.56 -53.15 -58.82
N ARG A 827 6.93 -52.05 -59.48
CA ARG A 827 7.84 -51.07 -58.91
C ARG A 827 7.08 -50.33 -57.80
N HIS A 828 7.37 -50.67 -56.61
CA HIS A 828 7.12 -49.77 -55.48
C HIS A 828 8.14 -48.60 -55.57
N PRO A 829 7.74 -47.34 -55.37
CA PRO A 829 8.70 -46.27 -55.22
C PRO A 829 9.50 -46.55 -53.94
N ALA A 830 10.80 -46.48 -54.08
CA ALA A 830 11.75 -46.65 -52.99
C ALA A 830 11.46 -45.62 -51.87
N THR A 831 11.02 -46.09 -50.74
CA THR A 831 11.07 -45.37 -49.49
C THR A 831 12.57 -45.17 -49.14
N ALA A 832 13.01 -43.94 -49.16
CA ALA A 832 14.32 -43.56 -48.64
C ALA A 832 14.42 -43.98 -47.13
N PRO A 833 15.54 -44.49 -46.68
CA PRO A 833 15.70 -44.83 -45.27
C PRO A 833 15.62 -43.58 -44.40
N PRO A 834 15.04 -43.67 -43.18
CA PRO A 834 15.02 -42.55 -42.31
C PRO A 834 16.45 -42.14 -41.90
N ARG A 835 16.77 -40.88 -42.12
CA ARG A 835 17.98 -40.28 -41.52
C ARG A 835 17.90 -40.42 -40.02
N THR A 836 18.79 -41.20 -39.46
CA THR A 836 19.09 -41.22 -38.03
C THR A 836 19.56 -39.85 -37.61
N VAL A 837 18.71 -39.12 -36.88
CA VAL A 837 19.12 -37.95 -36.11
C VAL A 837 19.97 -38.44 -34.94
N PRO A 838 21.13 -37.95 -34.71
CA PRO A 838 21.94 -38.35 -33.55
C PRO A 838 21.24 -37.90 -32.28
N VAL A 839 20.89 -38.88 -31.44
CA VAL A 839 20.45 -38.63 -30.06
C VAL A 839 21.61 -38.00 -29.32
N HIS A 840 21.46 -36.72 -28.97
CA HIS A 840 22.35 -36.08 -27.99
C HIS A 840 22.16 -36.77 -26.63
N LYS A 841 23.18 -37.48 -26.22
CA LYS A 841 23.35 -38.02 -24.88
C LYS A 841 23.49 -36.83 -23.91
N PRO A 842 22.77 -36.80 -22.78
CA PRO A 842 22.98 -35.76 -21.77
C PRO A 842 24.41 -35.81 -21.24
N PRO A 843 25.02 -34.66 -20.90
CA PRO A 843 26.38 -34.61 -20.38
C PRO A 843 26.42 -35.28 -19.02
N GLN A 844 27.33 -36.24 -18.88
CA GLN A 844 27.72 -36.82 -17.58
C GLN A 844 28.48 -35.76 -16.78
N PRO A 845 28.34 -35.75 -15.44
CA PRO A 845 29.08 -34.87 -14.57
C PRO A 845 30.58 -35.22 -14.65
N PRO A 846 31.50 -34.24 -14.51
CA PRO A 846 32.95 -34.47 -14.65
C PRO A 846 33.45 -35.37 -13.53
N GLN A 847 34.02 -36.50 -13.94
CA GLN A 847 34.84 -37.34 -13.05
C GLN A 847 36.17 -36.61 -12.78
N VAL A 848 36.42 -36.37 -11.51
CA VAL A 848 37.73 -35.91 -10.99
C VAL A 848 38.74 -37.03 -11.21
N ARG A 849 39.76 -36.81 -12.06
CA ARG A 849 40.96 -37.62 -12.08
C ARG A 849 41.94 -37.12 -11.01
N PRO A 850 42.57 -38.04 -10.27
CA PRO A 850 43.67 -37.64 -9.37
C PRO A 850 44.92 -37.35 -10.22
N SER A 851 45.51 -36.19 -10.04
CA SER A 851 46.86 -35.89 -10.51
C SER A 851 47.84 -36.09 -9.37
N ASP A 852 48.86 -36.89 -9.68
CA ASP A 852 50.04 -37.18 -8.91
C ASP A 852 50.74 -35.91 -8.40
N GLY A 853 51.29 -36.00 -7.15
CA GLY A 853 52.27 -35.07 -6.64
C GLY A 853 53.64 -35.30 -7.30
N PRO A 854 54.72 -34.68 -6.92
CA PRO A 854 55.15 -34.38 -5.57
C PRO A 854 55.91 -33.05 -5.36
N ALA A 855 56.19 -32.68 -4.14
CA ALA A 855 57.46 -32.24 -3.55
C ALA A 855 57.27 -31.26 -2.39
N ASP A 856 57.48 -31.81 -1.28
CA ASP A 856 58.45 -31.46 -0.23
C ASP A 856 58.82 -29.98 -0.07
N HIS A 857 58.42 -29.41 1.11
CA HIS A 857 59.29 -28.63 2.01
C HIS A 857 58.60 -28.42 3.38
N ARG A 858 59.04 -29.17 4.37
CA ARG A 858 59.05 -28.84 5.81
C ARG A 858 60.39 -28.12 6.13
N PRO A 859 60.57 -27.45 7.25
CA PRO A 859 60.08 -27.56 8.61
C PRO A 859 60.05 -26.22 9.41
N PRO A 860 60.07 -26.13 10.74
CA PRO A 860 59.61 -27.00 11.83
C PRO A 860 58.85 -26.22 12.97
N GLY A 861 58.09 -26.99 13.77
CA GLY A 861 58.04 -26.86 15.23
C GLY A 861 57.13 -25.83 15.85
N ASP A 862 56.03 -26.28 16.53
CA ASP A 862 56.02 -26.51 17.94
C ASP A 862 54.69 -27.17 18.38
N ARG A 863 54.85 -28.09 19.33
CA ARG A 863 53.74 -28.87 19.93
C ARG A 863 53.08 -28.08 21.06
N PRO A 864 51.77 -28.40 21.35
CA PRO A 864 51.02 -27.82 22.45
C PRO A 864 51.32 -28.55 23.77
N PRO A 865 50.93 -27.97 24.92
CA PRO A 865 50.70 -28.76 26.11
C PRO A 865 49.21 -28.99 26.36
N ASP A 866 48.91 -30.24 26.68
CA ASP A 866 47.71 -30.74 27.35
C ASP A 866 47.40 -29.97 28.62
N HIS A 867 46.12 -29.71 28.89
CA HIS A 867 45.59 -29.62 30.24
C HIS A 867 44.16 -30.13 30.29
N ASP A 868 44.00 -31.15 31.10
CA ASP A 868 42.79 -31.80 31.57
C ASP A 868 41.88 -30.84 32.37
N PRO A 869 40.59 -31.17 32.46
CA PRO A 869 39.61 -30.39 33.24
C PRO A 869 39.61 -30.82 34.72
N PRO A 870 39.30 -29.92 35.65
CA PRO A 870 38.98 -30.30 37.03
C PRO A 870 37.44 -30.43 37.25
N PRO A 871 37.05 -31.11 38.32
CA PRO A 871 35.74 -31.73 38.48
C PRO A 871 34.69 -30.83 39.16
N TYR A 872 33.45 -31.31 39.06
CA TYR A 872 32.30 -30.89 39.84
C TYR A 872 32.59 -30.88 41.34
N GLU A 873 32.08 -29.86 42.10
CA GLU A 873 31.39 -30.04 43.36
C GLU A 873 30.69 -28.73 43.83
N SER A 874 29.46 -28.90 44.21
CA SER A 874 28.44 -28.39 45.11
C SER A 874 27.77 -27.08 44.72
#